data_68f0b2d92b9dad3b89bb5e74b96918be
#
_entry.id   68f0b2d92b9dad3b89bb5e74b96918be
#
_cell.length_a   1.000
_cell.length_b   1.000
_cell.length_c   1.000
_cell.angle_alpha   90.00
_cell.angle_beta   90.00
_cell.angle_gamma   90.00
#
_symmetry.space_group_name_H-M   'P 1'
#
loop_
_entity.id
_entity.type
_entity.pdbx_description
1 polymer ?
#
loop_
_entity_poly.entity_id
_entity_poly.type
_entity_poly.pdbx_seq_one_letter_code
_entity_poly.pdbx_strand_id
1 'polypeptide(L)'
;MPGLLRDYFVVLPDSVAGHTVAGQLPAPGTTGAASDPTATGPAFAPTATGTSTGTGIEAGTGTSTGTGISTGTGASTRPDPGASTGASTSTGTSTGDVVTVPHPSGRPWVLARPLFRKVSHLRRGGDALVLIGPGRVPEAVLAGLLEGARDRAGLERRLARLPGLHHVIARISGETWIRGTASGLRRIYHARHPQAGTIASDRPAVLAHLTGAPLDDGALALRLLDFLPHPLSRRALWRGVHETGAGYGLALPVAAPGTAAAPGPHEYRWWEPPPPELPLAEGARRVGEAIAASVRAHVGGLDRISCELSGGLDSTTLTFAARATAPAELSLLTVAARDRYSEDETWARRAVEAARGGPTETPAPAHHIIPADQAPYFYADLTATSAELNDEPLPVAPGRARAHLLLSRARATGSRYHLTGYGGDELFLGLPHAYQDLFHGNPLTAWNHLSGLRHQLGWPLLPTLKALLDRSAFPQWLAGAVTTEPQPVTRTPLLSWGVRQSLRPWFTDHANALITAEFRAAAAEQAEPIDRWRGRHVDIDAVRMGARHFQAMEDIGMTIGLPVAAPFYDDRVLEATLAVRLEERISPWRYKPLLVEAMRGVVPDALLARTTKDHMSSDEHQGLREHAHELADLWTGSRLADHGLVDARHLLRLAAEPFSPVLVEHSISSTVAGETWLRTAEDAWPTLQPTPTATTVTTTSEALK
;
A
#
# COMPACT_ATOMS: atom_id res chain seq x y z
N MET A 1 10.54 -17.45 -10.95
CA MET A 1 10.18 -16.10 -11.36
C MET A 1 8.73 -15.89 -11.86
N PRO A 2 8.21 -16.56 -12.89
CA PRO A 2 6.91 -16.21 -13.48
C PRO A 2 5.71 -16.22 -12.52
N GLY A 3 5.78 -16.95 -11.41
CA GLY A 3 4.70 -17.07 -10.44
C GLY A 3 4.59 -15.94 -9.39
N LEU A 4 5.70 -15.23 -9.13
CA LEU A 4 5.76 -14.23 -8.04
C LEU A 4 5.42 -12.82 -8.51
N LEU A 5 5.63 -12.48 -9.78
CA LEU A 5 5.27 -11.18 -10.36
C LEU A 5 3.92 -11.30 -11.08
N ARG A 6 2.84 -10.98 -10.38
CA ARG A 6 1.49 -11.26 -10.88
C ARG A 6 0.76 -10.06 -11.47
N ASP A 7 0.93 -8.88 -10.94
CA ASP A 7 0.19 -7.68 -11.37
C ASP A 7 1.18 -6.54 -11.61
N TYR A 8 1.50 -6.25 -12.88
CA TYR A 8 2.46 -5.22 -13.26
C TYR A 8 2.15 -4.64 -14.65
N PHE A 9 2.78 -3.52 -14.96
CA PHE A 9 2.90 -3.02 -16.33
C PHE A 9 4.33 -2.59 -16.63
N VAL A 10 4.64 -2.48 -17.91
CA VAL A 10 5.90 -1.93 -18.42
C VAL A 10 5.60 -0.94 -19.54
N VAL A 11 6.24 0.21 -19.50
CA VAL A 11 6.21 1.23 -20.56
C VAL A 11 7.52 1.17 -21.33
N LEU A 12 7.43 0.99 -22.63
CA LEU A 12 8.54 0.79 -23.53
C LEU A 12 8.69 1.96 -24.49
N PRO A 13 9.91 2.32 -24.90
CA PRO A 13 10.15 3.31 -25.94
C PRO A 13 9.76 2.78 -27.34
N ASP A 14 9.44 3.68 -28.25
CA ASP A 14 9.12 3.34 -29.65
C ASP A 14 10.40 3.01 -30.43
N SER A 15 10.96 1.83 -30.19
CA SER A 15 12.19 1.36 -30.85
C SER A 15 12.13 -0.15 -31.12
N VAL A 16 12.98 -0.63 -32.04
CA VAL A 16 13.14 -2.07 -32.34
C VAL A 16 13.60 -2.80 -31.07
N ALA A 17 14.55 -2.22 -30.33
CA ALA A 17 15.04 -2.78 -29.07
C ALA A 17 13.94 -2.82 -27.99
N GLY A 18 13.04 -1.84 -27.93
CA GLY A 18 11.87 -1.88 -27.04
C GLY A 18 10.94 -3.05 -27.38
N HIS A 19 10.77 -3.37 -28.66
CA HIS A 19 10.01 -4.56 -29.06
C HIS A 19 10.68 -5.87 -28.60
N THR A 20 12.02 -5.97 -28.68
CA THR A 20 12.76 -7.12 -28.19
C THR A 20 12.63 -7.30 -26.68
N VAL A 21 12.68 -6.21 -25.91
CA VAL A 21 12.46 -6.22 -24.45
C VAL A 21 11.06 -6.73 -24.10
N ALA A 22 10.05 -6.42 -24.91
CA ALA A 22 8.70 -6.95 -24.72
C ALA A 22 8.66 -8.50 -24.71
N GLY A 23 9.50 -9.13 -25.51
CA GLY A 23 9.63 -10.59 -25.56
C GLY A 23 10.38 -11.22 -24.38
N GLN A 24 11.07 -10.42 -23.58
CA GLN A 24 11.81 -10.87 -22.39
C GLN A 24 10.97 -10.85 -21.11
N LEU A 25 9.75 -10.28 -21.17
CA LEU A 25 8.86 -10.29 -20.02
C LEU A 25 8.54 -11.73 -19.58
N PRO A 26 8.46 -12.00 -18.29
CA PRO A 26 8.18 -13.34 -17.77
C PRO A 26 6.90 -13.89 -18.43
N ALA A 27 7.03 -15.01 -19.14
CA ALA A 27 5.86 -15.72 -19.66
C ALA A 27 4.91 -16.06 -18.50
N PRO A 28 3.59 -16.07 -18.72
CA PRO A 28 2.67 -16.60 -17.74
C PRO A 28 3.14 -17.99 -17.37
N GLY A 29 3.52 -18.19 -16.09
CA GLY A 29 3.74 -19.54 -15.61
C GLY A 29 2.49 -20.32 -15.97
N THR A 30 2.65 -21.47 -16.62
CA THR A 30 1.59 -22.46 -16.65
C THR A 30 1.23 -22.65 -15.18
N THR A 31 0.16 -22.03 -14.75
CA THR A 31 -0.48 -22.37 -13.49
C THR A 31 -0.78 -23.84 -13.66
N GLY A 32 0.02 -24.71 -13.04
CA GLY A 32 -0.48 -26.01 -12.71
C GLY A 32 -1.87 -25.72 -12.16
N ALA A 33 -2.88 -26.30 -12.78
CA ALA A 33 -4.28 -26.07 -12.43
C ALA A 33 -4.32 -25.91 -10.94
N ALA A 34 -4.84 -24.77 -10.45
CA ALA A 34 -5.09 -24.58 -9.04
C ALA A 34 -5.83 -25.83 -8.64
N SER A 35 -5.17 -26.75 -7.97
CA SER A 35 -5.78 -27.94 -7.42
C SER A 35 -6.91 -27.39 -6.58
N ASP A 36 -8.11 -27.77 -6.96
CA ASP A 36 -9.35 -27.44 -6.27
C ASP A 36 -9.08 -27.60 -4.76
N PRO A 37 -9.14 -26.56 -3.93
CA PRO A 37 -8.85 -26.65 -2.50
C PRO A 37 -9.89 -27.50 -1.75
N THR A 38 -10.79 -28.21 -2.45
CA THR A 38 -11.75 -29.17 -1.89
C THR A 38 -11.19 -30.56 -1.74
N ALA A 39 -9.95 -30.86 -2.20
CA ALA A 39 -9.32 -32.16 -2.00
C ALA A 39 -8.23 -32.10 -0.92
N THR A 40 -8.53 -32.72 0.23
CA THR A 40 -7.64 -33.10 1.34
C THR A 40 -7.21 -32.01 2.33
N GLY A 41 -8.17 -31.51 3.14
CA GLY A 41 -7.91 -31.18 4.54
C GLY A 41 -8.51 -32.30 5.42
N PRO A 42 -7.95 -32.62 6.61
CA PRO A 42 -8.49 -33.65 7.47
C PRO A 42 -9.91 -33.28 7.90
N ALA A 43 -10.84 -34.17 7.61
CA ALA A 43 -12.24 -34.06 8.03
C ALA A 43 -12.31 -34.05 9.56
N PHE A 44 -12.61 -32.91 10.16
CA PHE A 44 -13.11 -32.87 11.52
C PHE A 44 -14.59 -33.27 11.48
N ALA A 45 -14.86 -34.51 11.92
CA ALA A 45 -16.19 -35.00 12.17
C ALA A 45 -16.86 -34.17 13.28
N PRO A 46 -18.12 -33.75 13.12
CA PRO A 46 -18.88 -33.19 14.22
C PRO A 46 -19.29 -34.32 15.17
N THR A 47 -18.85 -34.28 16.41
CA THR A 47 -19.39 -35.09 17.52
C THR A 47 -20.83 -34.66 17.76
N ALA A 48 -21.74 -35.53 17.39
CA ALA A 48 -23.16 -35.47 17.74
C ALA A 48 -23.35 -35.97 19.20
N THR A 49 -23.96 -35.13 20.02
CA THR A 49 -24.75 -35.54 21.18
C THR A 49 -26.07 -34.82 21.06
N GLY A 50 -27.12 -35.40 20.74
CA GLY A 50 -27.98 -36.32 21.35
C GLY A 50 -29.30 -35.71 21.82
N THR A 51 -30.40 -36.19 21.22
CA THR A 51 -31.79 -36.32 21.73
C THR A 51 -32.65 -35.04 21.72
N SER A 52 -33.88 -35.00 21.24
CA SER A 52 -34.92 -35.92 20.80
C SER A 52 -36.20 -35.15 20.56
N THR A 53 -37.07 -35.71 19.68
CA THR A 53 -38.53 -35.56 19.58
C THR A 53 -39.09 -34.22 19.09
N GLY A 54 -39.98 -34.12 18.13
CA GLY A 54 -40.76 -35.03 17.40
C GLY A 54 -41.80 -34.28 16.55
N THR A 55 -42.40 -34.97 15.61
CA THR A 55 -43.66 -34.68 14.88
C THR A 55 -43.68 -33.45 13.96
N GLY A 56 -43.89 -33.48 12.67
CA GLY A 56 -44.71 -34.32 11.82
C GLY A 56 -45.59 -33.43 10.97
N ILE A 57 -45.76 -33.81 9.70
CA ILE A 57 -46.86 -33.50 8.77
C ILE A 57 -46.46 -32.77 7.48
N GLU A 58 -46.43 -33.56 6.50
CA GLU A 58 -46.79 -33.64 5.08
C GLU A 58 -47.29 -32.40 4.32
N ALA A 59 -46.73 -32.26 3.13
CA ALA A 59 -47.28 -32.45 1.78
C ALA A 59 -47.94 -31.23 1.09
N GLY A 60 -47.51 -31.01 -0.12
CA GLY A 60 -48.22 -30.13 -1.06
C GLY A 60 -47.49 -29.94 -2.39
N THR A 61 -47.71 -30.85 -3.30
CA THR A 61 -47.33 -30.84 -4.71
C THR A 61 -48.01 -29.74 -5.52
N GLY A 62 -47.33 -29.19 -6.52
CA GLY A 62 -47.98 -28.34 -7.52
C GLY A 62 -47.07 -27.99 -8.71
N THR A 63 -47.09 -28.83 -9.70
CA THR A 63 -46.60 -28.62 -11.06
C THR A 63 -47.51 -27.66 -11.85
N SER A 64 -46.95 -26.74 -12.65
CA SER A 64 -47.52 -26.45 -13.97
C SER A 64 -46.54 -25.76 -14.91
N THR A 65 -46.44 -26.34 -16.06
CA THR A 65 -45.81 -25.97 -17.31
C THR A 65 -46.52 -24.80 -18.02
N GLY A 66 -45.79 -24.00 -18.77
CA GLY A 66 -46.34 -23.01 -19.67
C GLY A 66 -45.34 -22.47 -20.68
N THR A 67 -45.30 -23.07 -21.83
CA THR A 67 -44.62 -22.66 -23.07
C THR A 67 -45.32 -21.47 -23.74
N GLY A 68 -44.55 -20.58 -24.36
CA GLY A 68 -45.07 -19.54 -25.24
C GLY A 68 -44.01 -18.90 -26.12
N ILE A 69 -43.93 -19.36 -27.36
CA ILE A 69 -43.17 -18.83 -28.48
C ILE A 69 -43.98 -17.70 -29.14
N SER A 70 -43.36 -16.59 -29.51
CA SER A 70 -43.87 -15.75 -30.60
C SER A 70 -42.78 -14.98 -31.31
N THR A 71 -42.68 -15.23 -32.58
CA THR A 71 -41.88 -14.61 -33.65
C THR A 71 -42.48 -13.29 -34.09
N GLY A 72 -41.66 -12.35 -34.51
CA GLY A 72 -42.08 -11.11 -35.19
C GLY A 72 -40.95 -10.46 -35.98
N THR A 73 -41.02 -10.65 -37.27
CA THR A 73 -40.20 -10.06 -38.35
C THR A 73 -40.57 -8.62 -38.66
N GLY A 74 -39.63 -7.79 -39.11
CA GLY A 74 -39.96 -6.60 -39.88
C GLY A 74 -38.87 -5.56 -40.09
N ALA A 75 -38.19 -5.63 -41.22
CA ALA A 75 -37.82 -4.62 -42.24
C ALA A 75 -36.94 -3.41 -41.92
N SER A 76 -35.75 -3.42 -42.47
CA SER A 76 -35.11 -2.52 -43.44
C SER A 76 -35.53 -1.05 -43.55
N THR A 77 -34.56 -0.15 -43.28
CA THR A 77 -34.25 1.02 -44.15
C THR A 77 -32.84 1.52 -43.90
N ARG A 78 -32.01 1.57 -44.97
CA ARG A 78 -30.80 2.44 -45.07
C ARG A 78 -31.24 3.89 -45.32
N PRO A 79 -30.47 4.89 -44.90
CA PRO A 79 -29.64 5.62 -45.86
C PRO A 79 -28.27 6.12 -45.37
N ASP A 80 -27.43 6.23 -46.26
CA ASP A 80 -26.43 7.13 -46.79
C ASP A 80 -25.25 7.72 -45.93
N PRO A 81 -24.06 7.90 -46.56
CA PRO A 81 -22.78 8.03 -45.85
C PRO A 81 -22.34 9.50 -45.77
N GLY A 82 -21.84 9.88 -44.61
CA GLY A 82 -21.23 11.19 -44.40
C GLY A 82 -20.30 11.25 -43.21
N ALA A 83 -19.01 11.38 -43.47
CA ALA A 83 -17.94 11.82 -42.57
C ALA A 83 -17.57 10.90 -41.41
N SER A 84 -16.78 9.88 -41.69
CA SER A 84 -16.01 9.13 -40.68
C SER A 84 -14.75 9.89 -40.29
N THR A 85 -14.78 10.63 -39.19
CA THR A 85 -13.55 10.88 -38.42
C THR A 85 -13.24 9.63 -37.64
N GLY A 86 -12.30 8.83 -38.13
CA GLY A 86 -11.99 7.53 -37.62
C GLY A 86 -11.45 7.56 -36.18
N ALA A 87 -12.30 7.22 -35.23
CA ALA A 87 -11.89 6.69 -33.94
C ALA A 87 -11.59 5.21 -34.16
N SER A 88 -10.32 4.84 -34.34
CA SER A 88 -9.95 3.43 -34.37
C SER A 88 -9.91 2.89 -32.94
N THR A 89 -10.95 2.19 -32.54
CA THR A 89 -10.93 1.29 -31.40
C THR A 89 -10.03 0.12 -31.76
N SER A 90 -8.72 0.25 -31.49
CA SER A 90 -7.85 -0.91 -31.47
C SER A 90 -8.18 -1.69 -30.19
N THR A 91 -9.01 -2.73 -30.30
CA THR A 91 -9.09 -3.76 -29.29
C THR A 91 -7.69 -4.32 -29.08
N GLY A 92 -7.11 -4.07 -27.87
CA GLY A 92 -5.84 -4.65 -27.51
C GLY A 92 -5.94 -6.16 -27.67
N THR A 93 -5.07 -6.75 -28.48
CA THR A 93 -5.01 -8.20 -28.67
C THR A 93 -4.57 -8.84 -27.37
N SER A 94 -5.46 -9.53 -26.70
CA SER A 94 -5.15 -10.36 -25.53
C SER A 94 -4.61 -11.70 -26.03
N THR A 95 -3.30 -11.87 -26.01
CA THR A 95 -2.69 -13.18 -26.10
C THR A 95 -2.43 -13.68 -24.68
N GLY A 96 -3.37 -14.46 -24.13
CA GLY A 96 -3.31 -14.84 -22.73
C GLY A 96 -3.26 -13.59 -21.84
N ASP A 97 -3.26 -13.60 -20.58
CA ASP A 97 -3.40 -12.55 -19.58
C ASP A 97 -2.70 -11.18 -19.76
N VAL A 98 -2.09 -10.88 -20.89
CA VAL A 98 -1.33 -9.63 -21.17
C VAL A 98 -2.12 -8.70 -22.09
N VAL A 99 -2.33 -7.45 -21.63
CA VAL A 99 -2.92 -6.36 -22.40
C VAL A 99 -1.79 -5.54 -23.04
N THR A 100 -1.79 -5.42 -24.36
CA THR A 100 -0.82 -4.62 -25.11
C THR A 100 -1.48 -3.39 -25.70
N VAL A 101 -0.99 -2.19 -25.34
CA VAL A 101 -1.35 -0.93 -25.99
C VAL A 101 -0.20 -0.51 -26.89
N PRO A 102 -0.40 -0.37 -28.23
CA PRO A 102 0.69 -0.07 -29.15
C PRO A 102 1.00 1.44 -29.24
N HIS A 103 2.24 1.76 -29.62
CA HIS A 103 2.63 3.05 -30.18
C HIS A 103 1.90 3.34 -31.51
N PRO A 104 1.91 4.59 -32.01
CA PRO A 104 1.43 4.88 -33.36
C PRO A 104 2.13 4.08 -34.46
N SER A 105 3.38 3.69 -34.24
CA SER A 105 4.16 2.81 -35.13
C SER A 105 3.68 1.35 -35.16
N GLY A 106 2.78 0.95 -34.26
CA GLY A 106 2.34 -0.43 -34.08
C GLY A 106 3.20 -1.25 -33.09
N ARG A 107 4.36 -0.73 -32.65
CA ARG A 107 5.20 -1.40 -31.65
C ARG A 107 4.56 -1.34 -30.26
N PRO A 108 4.86 -2.29 -29.35
CA PRO A 108 4.37 -2.24 -27.97
C PRO A 108 4.79 -0.97 -27.26
N TRP A 109 3.82 -0.25 -26.65
CA TRP A 109 4.04 0.91 -25.82
C TRP A 109 3.82 0.58 -24.34
N VAL A 110 2.62 0.12 -23.98
CA VAL A 110 2.30 -0.33 -22.64
C VAL A 110 1.96 -1.81 -22.70
N LEU A 111 2.69 -2.60 -21.92
CA LEU A 111 2.41 -4.01 -21.67
C LEU A 111 1.94 -4.12 -20.24
N ALA A 112 0.71 -4.54 -20.02
CA ALA A 112 0.16 -4.72 -18.70
C ALA A 112 -0.31 -6.16 -18.50
N ARG A 113 0.01 -6.73 -17.35
CA ARG A 113 -0.49 -8.02 -16.88
C ARG A 113 -1.40 -7.78 -15.65
N PRO A 114 -2.62 -7.26 -15.85
CA PRO A 114 -3.51 -6.96 -14.76
C PRO A 114 -4.14 -8.24 -14.24
N LEU A 115 -4.01 -8.51 -12.94
CA LEU A 115 -4.75 -9.60 -12.31
C LEU A 115 -6.14 -9.13 -11.88
N PHE A 116 -6.21 -8.02 -11.15
CA PHE A 116 -7.47 -7.44 -10.69
C PHE A 116 -7.69 -6.01 -11.17
N ARG A 117 -6.62 -5.25 -11.37
CA ARG A 117 -6.71 -3.90 -11.91
C ARG A 117 -7.24 -3.94 -13.35
N LYS A 118 -7.92 -2.88 -13.75
CA LYS A 118 -8.47 -2.74 -15.11
C LYS A 118 -7.67 -1.76 -15.92
N VAL A 119 -7.35 -2.13 -17.14
CA VAL A 119 -6.70 -1.28 -18.13
C VAL A 119 -7.78 -0.62 -18.98
N SER A 120 -7.82 0.71 -18.98
CA SER A 120 -8.69 1.53 -19.81
C SER A 120 -7.81 2.41 -20.67
N HIS A 121 -7.99 2.40 -22.00
CA HIS A 121 -7.16 3.20 -22.90
C HIS A 121 -7.97 3.78 -24.04
N LEU A 122 -7.50 4.94 -24.54
CA LEU A 122 -8.05 5.61 -25.72
C LEU A 122 -6.91 6.26 -26.50
N ARG A 123 -7.01 6.24 -27.82
CA ARG A 123 -6.11 6.94 -28.74
C ARG A 123 -6.93 7.86 -29.65
N ARG A 124 -6.42 9.09 -29.85
CA ARG A 124 -6.96 10.05 -30.81
C ARG A 124 -5.81 10.72 -31.56
N GLY A 125 -5.63 10.36 -32.82
CA GLY A 125 -4.49 10.83 -33.60
C GLY A 125 -3.15 10.42 -32.99
N GLY A 126 -2.31 11.39 -32.67
CA GLY A 126 -1.03 11.20 -31.98
C GLY A 126 -1.10 11.08 -30.47
N ASP A 127 -2.23 11.47 -29.87
CA ASP A 127 -2.43 11.51 -28.42
C ASP A 127 -3.03 10.18 -27.93
N ALA A 128 -2.66 9.80 -26.71
CA ALA A 128 -3.14 8.59 -26.08
C ALA A 128 -3.18 8.70 -24.56
N LEU A 129 -4.13 8.02 -23.93
CA LEU A 129 -4.27 7.91 -22.48
C LEU A 129 -4.52 6.45 -22.11
N VAL A 130 -3.76 5.97 -21.13
CA VAL A 130 -3.92 4.65 -20.50
C VAL A 130 -4.08 4.87 -19.00
N LEU A 131 -5.14 4.33 -18.44
CA LEU A 131 -5.41 4.31 -17.00
C LEU A 131 -5.43 2.87 -16.51
N ILE A 132 -4.68 2.59 -15.44
CA ILE A 132 -4.65 1.28 -14.79
C ILE A 132 -5.09 1.47 -13.34
N GLY A 133 -6.25 0.93 -12.98
CA GLY A 133 -6.86 1.20 -11.68
C GLY A 133 -7.92 0.17 -11.27
N PRO A 134 -8.71 0.46 -10.23
CA PRO A 134 -9.62 -0.50 -9.60
C PRO A 134 -10.79 -0.90 -10.50
N GLY A 135 -11.26 0.01 -11.35
CA GLY A 135 -12.40 -0.18 -12.25
C GLY A 135 -12.10 0.22 -13.69
N ARG A 136 -12.96 -0.21 -14.62
CA ARG A 136 -12.91 0.29 -16.00
C ARG A 136 -13.43 1.73 -16.03
N VAL A 137 -12.65 2.60 -16.67
CA VAL A 137 -13.07 3.97 -16.96
C VAL A 137 -13.76 3.96 -18.32
N PRO A 138 -15.03 4.42 -18.43
CA PRO A 138 -15.76 4.45 -19.69
C PRO A 138 -15.03 5.25 -20.78
N GLU A 139 -15.14 4.81 -22.03
CA GLU A 139 -14.50 5.46 -23.18
C GLU A 139 -14.92 6.92 -23.32
N ALA A 140 -16.17 7.25 -23.07
CA ALA A 140 -16.67 8.62 -23.08
C ALA A 140 -15.97 9.53 -22.07
N VAL A 141 -15.60 8.99 -20.90
CA VAL A 141 -14.82 9.72 -19.88
C VAL A 141 -13.39 9.93 -20.36
N LEU A 142 -12.74 8.89 -20.91
CA LEU A 142 -11.39 9.01 -21.49
C LEU A 142 -11.38 10.04 -22.63
N ALA A 143 -12.40 10.01 -23.49
CA ALA A 143 -12.59 10.97 -24.56
C ALA A 143 -12.69 12.41 -24.03
N GLY A 144 -13.54 12.64 -23.03
CA GLY A 144 -13.68 13.94 -22.39
C GLY A 144 -12.40 14.43 -21.72
N LEU A 145 -11.58 13.52 -21.16
CA LEU A 145 -10.28 13.86 -20.60
C LEU A 145 -9.30 14.36 -21.68
N LEU A 146 -9.26 13.69 -22.85
CA LEU A 146 -8.36 14.04 -23.95
C LEU A 146 -8.81 15.26 -24.74
N GLU A 147 -10.12 15.43 -25.02
CA GLU A 147 -10.65 16.50 -25.89
C GLU A 147 -10.29 17.92 -25.47
N GLY A 148 -10.08 18.16 -24.20
CA GLY A 148 -9.73 19.50 -23.70
C GLY A 148 -8.28 19.63 -23.27
N ALA A 149 -7.48 18.59 -23.44
CA ALA A 149 -6.08 18.57 -23.02
C ALA A 149 -5.20 18.96 -24.22
N ARG A 150 -4.70 20.21 -24.22
CA ARG A 150 -3.71 20.66 -25.21
C ARG A 150 -2.28 20.37 -24.80
N ASP A 151 -2.07 20.15 -23.51
CA ASP A 151 -0.80 19.90 -22.87
C ASP A 151 -0.98 19.00 -21.63
N ARG A 152 0.14 18.63 -21.03
CA ARG A 152 0.18 17.84 -19.79
C ARG A 152 -0.60 18.49 -18.65
N ALA A 153 -0.39 19.79 -18.40
CA ALA A 153 -1.05 20.49 -17.30
C ALA A 153 -2.57 20.54 -17.45
N GLY A 154 -3.06 20.66 -18.69
CA GLY A 154 -4.49 20.60 -19.01
C GLY A 154 -5.09 19.23 -18.71
N LEU A 155 -4.39 18.15 -19.03
CA LEU A 155 -4.84 16.80 -18.73
C LEU A 155 -4.80 16.51 -17.21
N GLU A 156 -3.74 16.95 -16.51
CA GLU A 156 -3.64 16.78 -15.05
C GLU A 156 -4.80 17.42 -14.29
N ARG A 157 -5.17 18.65 -14.63
CA ARG A 157 -6.34 19.32 -14.02
C ARG A 157 -7.65 18.57 -14.20
N ARG A 158 -7.78 17.79 -15.28
CA ARG A 158 -8.97 16.96 -15.55
C ARG A 158 -8.91 15.64 -14.79
N LEU A 159 -7.73 15.01 -14.76
CA LEU A 159 -7.47 13.77 -14.03
C LEU A 159 -7.65 13.93 -12.51
N ALA A 160 -7.39 15.11 -11.95
CA ALA A 160 -7.61 15.43 -10.54
C ALA A 160 -9.07 15.22 -10.08
N ARG A 161 -10.02 15.22 -11.02
CA ARG A 161 -11.44 14.95 -10.72
C ARG A 161 -11.85 13.49 -10.82
N LEU A 162 -10.96 12.62 -11.33
CA LEU A 162 -11.24 11.20 -11.51
C LEU A 162 -11.08 10.49 -10.16
N PRO A 163 -12.12 9.84 -9.62
CA PRO A 163 -12.02 9.09 -8.39
C PRO A 163 -11.28 7.76 -8.61
N GLY A 164 -10.66 7.27 -7.55
CA GLY A 164 -9.94 6.00 -7.54
C GLY A 164 -8.44 6.17 -7.80
N LEU A 165 -7.72 5.13 -7.46
CA LEU A 165 -6.27 5.09 -7.47
C LEU A 165 -5.76 4.52 -8.80
N HIS A 166 -5.30 5.41 -9.69
CA HIS A 166 -4.87 5.04 -11.04
C HIS A 166 -3.39 5.31 -11.27
N HIS A 167 -2.71 4.39 -11.95
CA HIS A 167 -1.54 4.76 -12.74
C HIS A 167 -2.02 5.44 -14.02
N VAL A 168 -1.37 6.51 -14.38
CA VAL A 168 -1.66 7.28 -15.60
C VAL A 168 -0.46 7.21 -16.52
N ILE A 169 -0.66 6.74 -17.74
CA ILE A 169 0.34 6.75 -18.81
C ILE A 169 -0.31 7.55 -19.96
N ALA A 170 0.29 8.66 -20.35
CA ALA A 170 -0.25 9.50 -21.39
C ALA A 170 0.81 9.89 -22.41
N ARG A 171 0.34 10.13 -23.62
CA ARG A 171 1.12 10.73 -24.71
C ARG A 171 0.30 11.90 -25.26
N ILE A 172 0.84 13.11 -25.11
CA ILE A 172 0.20 14.34 -25.60
C ILE A 172 1.25 15.11 -26.38
N SER A 173 0.92 15.52 -27.60
CA SER A 173 1.82 16.29 -28.48
C SER A 173 3.19 15.64 -28.67
N GLY A 174 3.23 14.31 -28.65
CA GLY A 174 4.45 13.51 -28.85
C GLY A 174 5.25 13.22 -27.58
N GLU A 175 5.03 13.92 -26.48
CA GLU A 175 5.66 13.64 -25.17
C GLU A 175 4.93 12.50 -24.44
N THR A 176 5.68 11.50 -23.96
CA THR A 176 5.15 10.45 -23.10
C THR A 176 5.47 10.76 -21.65
N TRP A 177 4.49 10.63 -20.77
CA TRP A 177 4.68 10.79 -19.35
C TRP A 177 3.83 9.80 -18.54
N ILE A 178 4.30 9.52 -17.34
CA ILE A 178 3.75 8.48 -16.47
C ILE A 178 3.67 9.04 -15.07
N ARG A 179 2.57 8.80 -14.36
CA ARG A 179 2.49 9.10 -12.94
C ARG A 179 1.71 8.06 -12.14
N GLY A 180 2.04 7.99 -10.87
CA GLY A 180 1.28 7.28 -9.85
C GLY A 180 0.32 8.21 -9.11
N THR A 181 0.20 8.03 -7.78
CA THR A 181 -0.66 8.79 -6.87
C THR A 181 0.14 9.71 -5.95
N ALA A 182 -0.51 10.74 -5.41
CA ALA A 182 0.09 11.64 -4.42
C ALA A 182 0.29 10.96 -3.06
N SER A 183 -0.61 10.02 -2.73
CA SER A 183 -0.50 9.15 -1.56
C SER A 183 0.66 8.14 -1.64
N GLY A 184 1.22 7.91 -2.84
CA GLY A 184 2.30 6.95 -3.06
C GLY A 184 1.86 5.48 -3.08
N LEU A 185 0.54 5.18 -3.09
CA LEU A 185 0.07 3.80 -3.21
C LEU A 185 0.29 3.24 -4.61
N ARG A 186 0.18 4.08 -5.65
CA ARG A 186 0.55 3.73 -7.03
C ARG A 186 1.89 4.36 -7.34
N ARG A 187 2.96 3.55 -7.27
CA ARG A 187 4.35 3.99 -7.47
C ARG A 187 4.81 3.74 -8.90
N ILE A 188 5.77 4.52 -9.35
CA ILE A 188 6.42 4.38 -10.65
C ILE A 188 7.92 4.24 -10.41
N TYR A 189 8.51 3.30 -11.13
CA TYR A 189 9.94 3.08 -11.19
C TYR A 189 10.43 3.19 -12.62
N HIS A 190 11.68 3.57 -12.80
CA HIS A 190 12.31 3.57 -14.11
C HIS A 190 13.76 3.09 -14.01
N ALA A 191 14.25 2.55 -15.13
CA ALA A 191 15.64 2.09 -15.26
C ALA A 191 16.10 2.30 -16.70
N ARG A 192 17.41 2.36 -16.89
CA ARG A 192 18.02 2.41 -18.21
C ARG A 192 18.34 1.00 -18.72
N HIS A 193 17.61 0.53 -19.69
CA HIS A 193 17.94 -0.71 -20.38
C HIS A 193 19.07 -0.47 -21.40
N PRO A 194 20.12 -1.32 -21.47
CA PRO A 194 21.32 -1.08 -22.31
C PRO A 194 21.01 -0.82 -23.79
N GLN A 195 20.02 -1.51 -24.34
CA GLN A 195 19.67 -1.43 -25.76
C GLN A 195 18.43 -0.57 -26.04
N ALA A 196 17.41 -0.61 -25.14
CA ALA A 196 16.13 0.03 -25.38
C ALA A 196 16.07 1.47 -24.87
N GLY A 197 16.99 1.92 -24.03
CA GLY A 197 16.90 3.22 -23.37
C GLY A 197 16.09 3.16 -22.08
N THR A 198 15.36 4.22 -21.75
CA THR A 198 14.57 4.26 -20.50
C THR A 198 13.31 3.43 -20.62
N ILE A 199 13.11 2.54 -19.67
CA ILE A 199 11.90 1.74 -19.46
C ILE A 199 11.31 2.08 -18.08
N ALA A 200 9.98 1.97 -17.93
CA ALA A 200 9.31 2.25 -16.67
C ALA A 200 8.31 1.16 -16.31
N SER A 201 8.07 0.96 -15.02
CA SER A 201 7.13 -0.04 -14.49
C SER A 201 6.62 0.42 -13.12
N ASP A 202 5.55 -0.18 -12.66
CA ASP A 202 5.07 -0.07 -11.27
C ASP A 202 5.73 -1.09 -10.32
N ARG A 203 6.58 -2.00 -10.84
CA ARG A 203 7.28 -3.01 -10.06
C ARG A 203 8.79 -2.92 -10.30
N PRO A 204 9.60 -2.57 -9.29
CA PRO A 204 11.06 -2.45 -9.44
C PRO A 204 11.73 -3.78 -9.79
N ALA A 205 11.20 -4.90 -9.29
CA ALA A 205 11.71 -6.23 -9.58
C ALA A 205 11.58 -6.62 -11.07
N VAL A 206 10.54 -6.12 -11.76
CA VAL A 206 10.39 -6.31 -13.22
C VAL A 206 11.51 -5.58 -13.96
N LEU A 207 11.81 -4.33 -13.55
CA LEU A 207 12.91 -3.57 -14.16
C LEU A 207 14.27 -4.20 -13.87
N ALA A 208 14.48 -4.68 -12.65
CA ALA A 208 15.70 -5.39 -12.28
C ALA A 208 15.91 -6.64 -13.14
N HIS A 209 14.85 -7.42 -13.38
CA HIS A 209 14.91 -8.57 -14.27
C HIS A 209 15.27 -8.18 -15.70
N LEU A 210 14.63 -7.17 -16.27
CA LEU A 210 14.86 -6.74 -17.64
C LEU A 210 16.25 -6.12 -17.85
N THR A 211 16.81 -5.47 -16.84
CA THR A 211 18.10 -4.79 -16.93
C THR A 211 19.28 -5.61 -16.38
N GLY A 212 19.02 -6.70 -15.67
CA GLY A 212 20.04 -7.45 -14.96
C GLY A 212 20.59 -6.70 -13.73
N ALA A 213 19.79 -5.78 -13.14
CA ALA A 213 20.23 -4.95 -12.04
C ALA A 213 20.46 -5.78 -10.75
N PRO A 214 21.64 -5.68 -10.10
CA PRO A 214 21.91 -6.37 -8.86
C PRO A 214 21.25 -5.67 -7.67
N LEU A 215 21.15 -6.40 -6.56
CA LEU A 215 20.69 -5.85 -5.27
C LEU A 215 21.67 -4.76 -4.77
N ASP A 216 21.14 -3.80 -4.01
CA ASP A 216 21.89 -2.72 -3.39
C ASP A 216 21.89 -2.92 -1.85
N ASP A 217 23.03 -3.30 -1.28
CA ASP A 217 23.15 -3.57 0.15
C ASP A 217 22.90 -2.33 1.02
N GLY A 218 23.21 -1.13 0.52
CA GLY A 218 22.90 0.13 1.20
C GLY A 218 21.39 0.35 1.30
N ALA A 219 20.67 0.13 0.20
CA ALA A 219 19.21 0.21 0.18
C ALA A 219 18.56 -0.91 1.03
N LEU A 220 19.14 -2.11 1.04
CA LEU A 220 18.68 -3.20 1.90
C LEU A 220 18.90 -2.88 3.38
N ALA A 221 20.08 -2.37 3.75
CA ALA A 221 20.40 -1.95 5.12
C ALA A 221 19.42 -0.87 5.63
N LEU A 222 19.05 0.10 4.78
CA LEU A 222 18.04 1.10 5.11
C LEU A 222 16.67 0.45 5.48
N ARG A 223 16.27 -0.63 4.81
CA ARG A 223 15.00 -1.34 5.07
C ARG A 223 14.97 -2.09 6.40
N LEU A 224 16.11 -2.20 7.10
CA LEU A 224 16.16 -2.76 8.45
C LEU A 224 15.75 -1.75 9.53
N LEU A 225 15.54 -0.48 9.17
CA LEU A 225 14.99 0.57 10.04
C LEU A 225 13.45 0.52 9.98
N ASP A 226 12.77 0.84 11.11
CA ASP A 226 11.30 0.76 11.19
C ASP A 226 10.59 1.87 10.40
N PHE A 227 11.13 3.09 10.45
CA PHE A 227 10.54 4.26 9.82
C PHE A 227 11.59 4.97 8.96
N LEU A 228 11.58 4.67 7.68
CA LEU A 228 12.54 5.26 6.75
C LEU A 228 12.00 6.59 6.22
N PRO A 229 12.59 7.75 6.61
CA PRO A 229 12.05 9.06 6.25
C PRO A 229 12.28 9.38 4.77
N HIS A 230 11.48 10.31 4.25
CA HIS A 230 11.77 10.95 2.97
C HIS A 230 13.16 11.61 2.98
N PRO A 231 13.96 11.60 1.89
CA PRO A 231 13.70 10.91 0.61
C PRO A 231 14.21 9.45 0.60
N LEU A 232 14.82 8.95 1.69
CA LEU A 232 15.46 7.65 1.76
C LEU A 232 14.47 6.49 1.53
N SER A 233 13.20 6.69 1.88
CA SER A 233 12.13 5.75 1.58
C SER A 233 11.97 5.46 0.08
N ARG A 234 12.43 6.36 -0.82
CA ARG A 234 12.40 6.20 -2.28
C ARG A 234 13.58 5.39 -2.86
N ARG A 235 14.58 5.04 -2.03
CA ARG A 235 15.69 4.20 -2.50
C ARG A 235 15.16 2.82 -2.91
N ALA A 236 15.20 2.51 -4.21
CA ALA A 236 14.88 1.17 -4.69
C ALA A 236 15.99 0.19 -4.28
N LEU A 237 15.62 -1.08 -4.06
CA LEU A 237 16.56 -2.14 -3.65
C LEU A 237 17.52 -2.56 -4.76
N TRP A 238 17.30 -2.13 -6.00
CA TRP A 238 18.03 -2.56 -7.17
C TRP A 238 18.89 -1.43 -7.74
N ARG A 239 20.17 -1.66 -7.96
CA ARG A 239 21.10 -0.66 -8.50
C ARG A 239 20.65 -0.20 -9.88
N GLY A 240 20.57 1.11 -10.08
CA GLY A 240 20.14 1.69 -11.35
C GLY A 240 18.62 1.64 -11.61
N VAL A 241 17.83 1.16 -10.66
CA VAL A 241 16.38 1.34 -10.61
C VAL A 241 16.05 2.53 -9.72
N HIS A 242 15.24 3.46 -10.22
CA HIS A 242 14.89 4.70 -9.52
C HIS A 242 13.38 4.80 -9.36
N GLU A 243 12.93 5.20 -8.16
CA GLU A 243 11.53 5.50 -7.89
C GLU A 243 11.23 6.95 -8.22
N THR A 244 10.20 7.20 -9.02
CA THR A 244 9.61 8.53 -9.22
C THR A 244 8.84 8.92 -7.98
N GLY A 245 9.10 10.14 -7.44
CA GLY A 245 8.48 10.59 -6.20
C GLY A 245 6.97 10.63 -6.26
N ALA A 246 6.30 10.27 -5.16
CA ALA A 246 4.86 10.47 -5.03
C ALA A 246 4.54 11.97 -5.18
N GLY A 247 3.52 12.30 -5.97
CA GLY A 247 3.24 13.68 -6.37
C GLY A 247 4.10 14.19 -7.53
N TYR A 248 5.03 13.37 -8.01
CA TYR A 248 5.80 13.63 -9.24
C TYR A 248 5.41 12.63 -10.33
N GLY A 249 5.59 13.04 -11.57
CA GLY A 249 5.49 12.21 -12.76
C GLY A 249 6.82 12.12 -13.47
N LEU A 250 7.00 11.06 -14.26
CA LEU A 250 8.16 10.80 -15.10
C LEU A 250 7.84 11.20 -16.52
N ALA A 251 8.57 12.17 -17.08
CA ALA A 251 8.53 12.50 -18.49
C ALA A 251 9.61 11.71 -19.24
N LEU A 252 9.22 11.09 -20.34
CA LEU A 252 10.07 10.36 -21.26
C LEU A 252 10.13 11.12 -22.59
N PRO A 253 11.10 12.01 -22.76
CA PRO A 253 11.20 12.81 -23.97
C PRO A 253 11.56 11.93 -25.18
N VAL A 254 10.99 12.28 -26.33
CA VAL A 254 11.29 11.63 -27.61
C VAL A 254 12.48 12.33 -28.25
N ALA A 255 13.37 11.56 -28.89
CA ALA A 255 14.46 12.16 -29.67
C ALA A 255 13.89 13.09 -30.76
N ALA A 256 14.40 14.30 -30.83
CA ALA A 256 14.03 15.22 -31.91
C ALA A 256 14.54 14.65 -33.24
N PRO A 257 13.81 14.86 -34.36
CA PRO A 257 14.27 14.45 -35.66
C PRO A 257 15.69 14.98 -35.94
N GLY A 258 16.64 14.09 -36.23
CA GLY A 258 18.02 14.47 -36.53
C GLY A 258 18.96 14.55 -35.31
N THR A 259 18.51 14.27 -34.08
CA THR A 259 19.38 14.18 -32.90
C THR A 259 19.78 12.75 -32.61
N ALA A 260 21.05 12.53 -32.24
CA ALA A 260 21.60 11.17 -32.01
C ALA A 260 21.07 10.51 -30.72
N ALA A 261 20.50 11.28 -29.77
CA ALA A 261 19.94 10.75 -28.51
C ALA A 261 18.79 11.61 -28.01
N ALA A 262 17.77 10.98 -27.43
CA ALA A 262 16.76 11.67 -26.66
C ALA A 262 17.36 12.25 -25.35
N PRO A 263 16.90 13.39 -24.84
CA PRO A 263 17.19 13.82 -23.48
C PRO A 263 16.85 12.71 -22.48
N GLY A 264 17.54 12.69 -21.33
CA GLY A 264 17.24 11.71 -20.27
C GLY A 264 15.82 11.89 -19.69
N PRO A 265 15.30 10.86 -19.02
CA PRO A 265 14.06 10.99 -18.28
C PRO A 265 14.19 12.07 -17.20
N HIS A 266 13.10 12.79 -16.91
CA HIS A 266 13.10 13.79 -15.85
C HIS A 266 11.79 13.73 -15.06
N GLU A 267 11.87 14.00 -13.75
CA GLU A 267 10.68 14.16 -12.91
C GLU A 267 10.09 15.57 -13.10
N TYR A 268 8.76 15.65 -13.05
CA TYR A 268 8.02 16.90 -12.98
C TYR A 268 6.99 16.83 -11.86
N ARG A 269 6.81 17.91 -11.13
CA ARG A 269 5.81 17.98 -10.07
C ARG A 269 4.43 18.20 -10.67
N TRP A 270 3.47 17.31 -10.38
CA TRP A 270 2.09 17.40 -10.81
C TRP A 270 1.13 17.68 -9.67
N TRP A 271 1.56 17.41 -8.42
CA TRP A 271 0.75 17.57 -7.25
C TRP A 271 1.46 18.44 -6.20
N GLU A 272 0.67 19.33 -5.59
CA GLU A 272 1.07 20.11 -4.42
C GLU A 272 0.00 20.00 -3.35
N PRO A 273 0.39 19.84 -2.06
CA PRO A 273 -0.58 19.77 -0.99
C PRO A 273 -1.38 21.08 -0.90
N PRO A 274 -2.72 21.02 -0.84
CA PRO A 274 -3.55 22.23 -0.78
C PRO A 274 -3.28 23.03 0.50
N PRO A 275 -3.43 24.37 0.49
CA PRO A 275 -3.27 25.16 1.70
C PRO A 275 -4.36 24.80 2.73
N PRO A 276 -4.03 24.77 4.05
CA PRO A 276 -4.95 24.38 5.12
C PRO A 276 -5.85 25.56 5.53
N GLU A 277 -6.83 25.89 4.70
CA GLU A 277 -7.66 27.11 4.85
C GLU A 277 -9.14 26.81 5.17
N LEU A 278 -9.58 25.57 4.91
CA LEU A 278 -10.99 25.22 5.07
C LEU A 278 -11.40 25.10 6.55
N PRO A 279 -12.57 25.65 6.93
CA PRO A 279 -13.17 25.36 8.21
C PRO A 279 -13.62 23.90 8.29
N LEU A 280 -13.69 23.36 9.53
CA LEU A 280 -14.01 21.95 9.80
C LEU A 280 -15.26 21.48 9.05
N ALA A 281 -16.36 22.23 9.13
CA ALA A 281 -17.63 21.82 8.54
C ALA A 281 -17.55 21.64 7.00
N GLU A 282 -16.87 22.55 6.29
CA GLU A 282 -16.71 22.42 4.85
C GLU A 282 -15.71 21.30 4.50
N GLY A 283 -14.59 21.23 5.22
CA GLY A 283 -13.60 20.18 5.05
C GLY A 283 -14.19 18.80 5.29
N ALA A 284 -14.96 18.63 6.35
CA ALA A 284 -15.65 17.39 6.70
C ALA A 284 -16.60 16.93 5.59
N ARG A 285 -17.38 17.84 5.02
CA ARG A 285 -18.25 17.54 3.88
C ARG A 285 -17.44 17.01 2.67
N ARG A 286 -16.33 17.69 2.33
CA ARG A 286 -15.45 17.27 1.21
C ARG A 286 -14.80 15.92 1.49
N VAL A 287 -14.36 15.66 2.71
CA VAL A 287 -13.80 14.36 3.14
C VAL A 287 -14.83 13.25 3.01
N GLY A 288 -16.06 13.45 3.51
CA GLY A 288 -17.13 12.47 3.40
C GLY A 288 -17.49 12.14 1.94
N GLU A 289 -17.58 13.17 1.08
CA GLU A 289 -17.81 13.00 -0.36
C GLU A 289 -16.66 12.25 -1.05
N ALA A 290 -15.40 12.54 -0.69
CA ALA A 290 -14.23 11.88 -1.24
C ALA A 290 -14.16 10.40 -0.82
N ILE A 291 -14.42 10.09 0.46
CA ILE A 291 -14.50 8.70 0.96
C ILE A 291 -15.58 7.92 0.22
N ALA A 292 -16.79 8.47 0.10
CA ALA A 292 -17.89 7.82 -0.60
C ALA A 292 -17.56 7.58 -2.08
N ALA A 293 -16.92 8.55 -2.75
CA ALA A 293 -16.49 8.42 -4.14
C ALA A 293 -15.39 7.38 -4.33
N SER A 294 -14.41 7.32 -3.40
CA SER A 294 -13.34 6.32 -3.40
C SER A 294 -13.91 4.91 -3.20
N VAL A 295 -14.76 4.70 -2.20
CA VAL A 295 -15.43 3.41 -1.99
C VAL A 295 -16.19 2.98 -3.24
N ARG A 296 -16.98 3.88 -3.84
CA ARG A 296 -17.74 3.59 -5.06
C ARG A 296 -16.84 3.20 -6.24
N ALA A 297 -15.67 3.84 -6.37
CA ALA A 297 -14.71 3.53 -7.44
C ALA A 297 -14.14 2.10 -7.33
N HIS A 298 -14.04 1.55 -6.13
CA HIS A 298 -13.52 0.21 -5.89
C HIS A 298 -14.60 -0.87 -5.98
N VAL A 299 -15.78 -0.61 -5.42
CA VAL A 299 -16.81 -1.66 -5.24
C VAL A 299 -18.11 -1.42 -6.01
N GLY A 300 -18.23 -0.30 -6.73
CA GLY A 300 -19.42 0.00 -7.52
C GLY A 300 -19.66 -1.06 -8.60
N GLY A 301 -20.88 -1.60 -8.64
CA GLY A 301 -21.27 -2.64 -9.60
C GLY A 301 -20.87 -4.07 -9.22
N LEU A 302 -20.30 -4.28 -8.03
CA LEU A 302 -20.08 -5.63 -7.48
C LEU A 302 -21.29 -6.10 -6.69
N ASP A 303 -21.54 -7.41 -6.74
CA ASP A 303 -22.63 -8.08 -6.05
C ASP A 303 -22.29 -8.51 -4.62
N ARG A 304 -21.02 -8.82 -4.35
CA ARG A 304 -20.50 -9.28 -3.05
C ARG A 304 -19.19 -8.63 -2.70
N ILE A 305 -19.15 -8.02 -1.54
CA ILE A 305 -17.95 -7.38 -1.00
C ILE A 305 -17.77 -7.75 0.46
N SER A 306 -16.56 -7.61 0.96
CA SER A 306 -16.27 -7.71 2.38
C SER A 306 -15.56 -6.47 2.91
N CYS A 307 -15.69 -6.25 4.21
CA CYS A 307 -15.01 -5.18 4.90
C CYS A 307 -14.45 -5.72 6.22
N GLU A 308 -13.21 -5.35 6.53
CA GLU A 308 -12.70 -5.53 7.87
C GLU A 308 -13.47 -4.63 8.85
N LEU A 309 -13.91 -5.18 9.98
CA LEU A 309 -14.59 -4.45 11.03
C LEU A 309 -13.93 -4.73 12.38
N SER A 310 -12.89 -3.98 12.72
CA SER A 310 -12.20 -4.06 14.01
C SER A 310 -12.98 -3.39 15.16
N GLY A 311 -14.11 -2.73 14.85
CA GLY A 311 -14.82 -1.88 15.79
C GLY A 311 -14.23 -0.47 15.93
N GLY A 312 -13.01 -0.22 15.44
CA GLY A 312 -12.40 1.12 15.35
C GLY A 312 -13.14 2.04 14.39
N LEU A 313 -12.92 3.35 14.53
CA LEU A 313 -13.63 4.38 13.75
C LEU A 313 -13.41 4.25 12.24
N ASP A 314 -12.19 3.88 11.81
CA ASP A 314 -11.83 3.78 10.40
C ASP A 314 -12.58 2.64 9.69
N SER A 315 -12.53 1.44 10.25
CA SER A 315 -13.24 0.28 9.70
C SER A 315 -14.76 0.45 9.77
N THR A 316 -15.27 1.08 10.83
CA THR A 316 -16.68 1.44 10.96
C THR A 316 -17.10 2.45 9.88
N THR A 317 -16.29 3.48 9.64
CA THR A 317 -16.51 4.46 8.57
C THR A 317 -16.66 3.77 7.20
N LEU A 318 -15.73 2.89 6.84
CA LEU A 318 -15.79 2.19 5.55
C LEU A 318 -16.98 1.23 5.45
N THR A 319 -17.35 0.56 6.53
CA THR A 319 -18.54 -0.29 6.59
C THR A 319 -19.81 0.51 6.22
N PHE A 320 -20.02 1.67 6.85
CA PHE A 320 -21.19 2.49 6.57
C PHE A 320 -21.11 3.19 5.22
N ALA A 321 -19.92 3.65 4.79
CA ALA A 321 -19.71 4.20 3.46
C ALA A 321 -20.00 3.17 2.35
N ALA A 322 -19.57 1.91 2.53
CA ALA A 322 -19.86 0.82 1.61
C ALA A 322 -21.36 0.55 1.52
N ARG A 323 -22.06 0.46 2.66
CA ARG A 323 -23.52 0.31 2.68
C ARG A 323 -24.27 1.43 1.96
N ALA A 324 -23.81 2.66 2.14
CA ALA A 324 -24.43 3.83 1.52
C ALA A 324 -24.20 3.92 0.00
N THR A 325 -23.15 3.31 -0.52
CA THR A 325 -22.71 3.51 -1.91
C THR A 325 -22.83 2.30 -2.82
N ALA A 326 -22.92 1.10 -2.26
CA ALA A 326 -22.99 -0.14 -3.03
C ALA A 326 -24.15 -1.04 -2.54
N PRO A 327 -25.10 -1.39 -3.43
CA PRO A 327 -26.19 -2.33 -3.11
C PRO A 327 -25.68 -3.78 -3.18
N ALA A 328 -24.56 -4.09 -2.52
CA ALA A 328 -23.91 -5.40 -2.53
C ALA A 328 -24.22 -6.16 -1.25
N GLU A 329 -24.14 -7.49 -1.29
CA GLU A 329 -24.06 -8.31 -0.09
C GLU A 329 -22.75 -7.99 0.62
N LEU A 330 -22.84 -7.51 1.86
CA LEU A 330 -21.69 -7.09 2.67
C LEU A 330 -21.39 -8.12 3.74
N SER A 331 -20.18 -8.69 3.69
CA SER A 331 -19.60 -9.53 4.73
C SER A 331 -18.64 -8.74 5.59
N LEU A 332 -18.88 -8.67 6.89
CA LEU A 332 -18.04 -7.96 7.86
C LEU A 332 -17.18 -8.98 8.61
N LEU A 333 -15.87 -8.75 8.69
CA LEU A 333 -14.93 -9.66 9.32
C LEU A 333 -14.28 -8.98 10.53
N THR A 334 -14.34 -9.64 11.66
CA THR A 334 -13.70 -9.22 12.92
C THR A 334 -12.78 -10.34 13.40
N VAL A 335 -11.53 -10.02 13.68
CA VAL A 335 -10.62 -10.91 14.42
C VAL A 335 -10.76 -10.56 15.90
N ALA A 336 -11.25 -11.51 16.71
CA ALA A 336 -11.39 -11.30 18.15
C ALA A 336 -10.01 -11.09 18.80
N ALA A 337 -9.93 -10.13 19.72
CA ALA A 337 -8.72 -9.92 20.50
C ALA A 337 -8.54 -11.00 21.56
N ARG A 338 -7.28 -11.35 21.88
CA ARG A 338 -6.95 -12.23 23.01
C ARG A 338 -7.04 -11.51 24.34
N ASP A 339 -6.83 -10.21 24.32
CA ASP A 339 -6.99 -9.40 25.51
C ASP A 339 -8.47 -9.34 25.93
N ARG A 340 -8.77 -9.88 27.12
CA ARG A 340 -10.11 -9.88 27.70
C ARG A 340 -10.67 -8.48 27.99
N TYR A 341 -9.81 -7.48 28.05
CA TYR A 341 -10.19 -6.08 28.28
C TYR A 341 -10.44 -5.33 26.97
N SER A 342 -10.18 -5.95 25.82
CA SER A 342 -10.49 -5.36 24.53
C SER A 342 -11.99 -5.12 24.37
N GLU A 343 -12.33 -3.92 23.96
CA GLU A 343 -13.69 -3.54 23.60
C GLU A 343 -13.99 -3.69 22.11
N ASP A 344 -12.99 -4.04 21.29
CA ASP A 344 -13.06 -4.04 19.82
C ASP A 344 -14.23 -4.89 19.30
N GLU A 345 -14.35 -6.13 19.77
CA GLU A 345 -15.46 -7.01 19.36
C GLU A 345 -16.84 -6.44 19.79
N THR A 346 -16.92 -5.83 20.97
CA THR A 346 -18.17 -5.21 21.45
C THR A 346 -18.60 -4.06 20.53
N TRP A 347 -17.65 -3.21 20.14
CA TRP A 347 -17.92 -2.10 19.22
C TRP A 347 -18.24 -2.61 17.81
N ALA A 348 -17.57 -3.66 17.34
CA ALA A 348 -17.87 -4.29 16.05
C ALA A 348 -19.32 -4.83 16.06
N ARG A 349 -19.75 -5.53 17.11
CA ARG A 349 -21.14 -6.02 17.24
C ARG A 349 -22.17 -4.88 17.26
N ARG A 350 -21.88 -3.78 17.97
CA ARG A 350 -22.73 -2.57 17.97
C ARG A 350 -22.82 -1.95 16.57
N ALA A 351 -21.71 -1.90 15.83
CA ALA A 351 -21.69 -1.38 14.47
C ALA A 351 -22.55 -2.26 13.53
N VAL A 352 -22.46 -3.59 13.65
CA VAL A 352 -23.29 -4.52 12.89
C VAL A 352 -24.77 -4.33 13.20
N GLU A 353 -25.14 -4.22 14.47
CA GLU A 353 -26.53 -4.00 14.88
C GLU A 353 -27.09 -2.70 14.32
N ALA A 354 -26.32 -1.61 14.43
CA ALA A 354 -26.69 -0.34 13.83
C ALA A 354 -26.80 -0.42 12.30
N ALA A 355 -25.91 -1.18 11.65
CA ALA A 355 -25.95 -1.36 10.21
C ALA A 355 -27.16 -2.20 9.73
N ARG A 356 -27.72 -3.07 10.56
CA ARG A 356 -28.97 -3.83 10.26
C ARG A 356 -30.20 -2.95 10.19
N GLY A 357 -30.24 -1.87 10.95
CA GLY A 357 -31.33 -0.90 10.97
C GLY A 357 -31.40 0.07 9.78
N GLY A 358 -30.53 -0.09 8.78
CA GLY A 358 -30.49 0.75 7.58
C GLY A 358 -31.66 0.51 6.61
N PRO A 359 -31.65 1.18 5.43
CA PRO A 359 -32.74 1.05 4.45
C PRO A 359 -33.05 -0.40 4.11
N THR A 360 -34.34 -0.74 4.04
CA THR A 360 -34.84 -2.10 3.85
C THR A 360 -34.48 -2.72 2.50
N GLU A 361 -34.04 -1.92 1.53
CA GLU A 361 -33.67 -2.36 0.18
C GLU A 361 -32.27 -3.01 0.10
N THR A 362 -31.42 -2.80 1.11
CA THR A 362 -30.08 -3.42 1.15
C THR A 362 -30.08 -4.60 2.12
N PRO A 363 -29.53 -5.76 1.73
CA PRO A 363 -29.44 -6.91 2.63
C PRO A 363 -28.70 -6.54 3.93
N ALA A 364 -29.14 -7.10 5.05
CA ALA A 364 -28.42 -6.94 6.32
C ALA A 364 -27.02 -7.54 6.19
N PRO A 365 -25.95 -6.86 6.72
CA PRO A 365 -24.61 -7.38 6.60
C PRO A 365 -24.42 -8.67 7.41
N ALA A 366 -23.72 -9.64 6.82
CA ALA A 366 -23.29 -10.84 7.53
C ALA A 366 -22.04 -10.51 8.37
N HIS A 367 -22.02 -10.94 9.63
CA HIS A 367 -20.88 -10.73 10.53
C HIS A 367 -20.16 -12.04 10.83
N HIS A 368 -18.89 -12.11 10.47
CA HIS A 368 -18.02 -13.26 10.67
C HIS A 368 -16.95 -12.88 11.70
N ILE A 369 -17.01 -13.47 12.88
CA ILE A 369 -16.01 -13.30 13.91
C ILE A 369 -15.06 -14.48 13.84
N ILE A 370 -13.77 -14.18 13.66
CA ILE A 370 -12.68 -15.15 13.74
C ILE A 370 -12.27 -15.22 15.23
N PRO A 371 -12.48 -16.35 15.90
CA PRO A 371 -12.10 -16.50 17.30
C PRO A 371 -10.61 -16.25 17.52
N ALA A 372 -10.25 -15.71 18.67
CA ALA A 372 -8.88 -15.36 19.00
C ALA A 372 -7.93 -16.55 18.96
N ASP A 373 -8.39 -17.74 19.36
CA ASP A 373 -7.63 -18.99 19.34
C ASP A 373 -7.36 -19.52 17.93
N GLN A 374 -8.16 -19.12 16.93
CA GLN A 374 -7.96 -19.47 15.53
C GLN A 374 -7.03 -18.48 14.79
N ALA A 375 -6.81 -17.29 15.34
CA ALA A 375 -5.91 -16.31 14.74
C ALA A 375 -4.45 -16.65 15.10
N PRO A 376 -3.51 -16.76 14.13
CA PRO A 376 -2.10 -16.96 14.44
C PRO A 376 -1.56 -15.81 15.30
N TYR A 377 -0.56 -16.07 16.12
CA TYR A 377 0.24 -14.99 16.69
C TYR A 377 1.08 -14.31 15.60
N PHE A 378 1.61 -13.14 15.90
CA PHE A 378 2.68 -12.56 15.08
C PHE A 378 3.87 -13.53 15.03
N TYR A 379 4.68 -13.42 14.00
CA TYR A 379 5.86 -14.27 13.74
C TYR A 379 5.56 -15.73 13.42
N ALA A 380 4.31 -16.12 13.18
CA ALA A 380 3.96 -17.44 12.68
C ALA A 380 4.36 -17.59 11.19
N ASP A 381 4.76 -18.81 10.80
CA ASP A 381 5.09 -19.20 9.43
C ASP A 381 6.24 -18.38 8.78
N LEU A 382 7.22 -17.94 9.56
CA LEU A 382 8.34 -17.12 9.07
C LEU A 382 9.25 -17.85 8.09
N THR A 383 9.39 -19.17 8.24
CA THR A 383 10.25 -20.01 7.39
C THR A 383 9.53 -20.55 6.16
N ALA A 384 8.21 -20.37 6.08
CA ALA A 384 7.44 -20.77 4.92
C ALA A 384 7.80 -19.88 3.71
N THR A 385 8.07 -20.52 2.57
CA THR A 385 8.30 -19.78 1.31
C THR A 385 7.09 -18.93 0.99
N SER A 386 7.31 -17.63 0.81
CA SER A 386 6.25 -16.69 0.46
C SER A 386 5.77 -16.93 -0.97
N ALA A 387 4.47 -16.94 -1.17
CA ALA A 387 3.87 -17.02 -2.50
C ALA A 387 3.80 -15.66 -3.19
N GLU A 388 4.06 -14.58 -2.45
CA GLU A 388 4.16 -13.20 -2.91
C GLU A 388 5.59 -12.68 -2.76
N LEU A 389 6.03 -11.88 -3.72
CA LEU A 389 7.24 -11.08 -3.61
C LEU A 389 6.84 -9.61 -3.58
N ASN A 390 6.98 -9.00 -2.43
CA ASN A 390 6.78 -7.56 -2.27
C ASN A 390 7.91 -6.78 -2.97
N ASP A 391 7.66 -5.53 -3.30
CA ASP A 391 8.68 -4.66 -3.93
C ASP A 391 9.88 -4.41 -3.00
N GLU A 392 9.68 -4.55 -1.69
CA GLU A 392 10.67 -4.29 -0.65
C GLU A 392 10.31 -5.04 0.65
N PRO A 393 11.24 -5.26 1.58
CA PRO A 393 10.94 -5.71 2.93
C PRO A 393 9.99 -4.73 3.63
N LEU A 394 8.90 -5.24 4.18
CA LEU A 394 7.89 -4.41 4.87
C LEU A 394 7.70 -4.90 6.30
N PRO A 395 7.73 -4.02 7.32
CA PRO A 395 7.65 -4.39 8.74
C PRO A 395 6.32 -5.05 9.15
N VAL A 396 5.38 -5.19 8.22
CA VAL A 396 4.14 -5.96 8.40
C VAL A 396 4.31 -7.46 8.21
N ALA A 397 5.48 -7.93 7.77
CA ALA A 397 5.77 -9.35 7.53
C ALA A 397 5.49 -10.25 8.74
N PRO A 398 5.77 -9.88 10.00
CA PRO A 398 5.40 -10.68 11.16
C PRO A 398 3.91 -10.97 11.29
N GLY A 399 3.04 -10.11 10.77
CA GLY A 399 1.58 -10.27 10.76
C GLY A 399 1.02 -11.02 9.54
N ARG A 400 1.88 -11.51 8.63
CA ARG A 400 1.49 -12.11 7.34
C ARG A 400 0.48 -13.25 7.48
N ALA A 401 0.72 -14.17 8.40
CA ALA A 401 -0.17 -15.32 8.64
C ALA A 401 -1.59 -14.88 9.07
N ARG A 402 -1.70 -13.82 9.88
CA ARG A 402 -2.99 -13.23 10.28
C ARG A 402 -3.71 -12.59 9.09
N ALA A 403 -2.97 -11.84 8.27
CA ALA A 403 -3.52 -11.23 7.06
C ALA A 403 -4.02 -12.29 6.08
N HIS A 404 -3.27 -13.37 5.87
CA HIS A 404 -3.68 -14.53 5.07
C HIS A 404 -4.97 -15.16 5.59
N LEU A 405 -5.08 -15.38 6.90
CA LEU A 405 -6.29 -15.94 7.51
C LEU A 405 -7.50 -15.03 7.26
N LEU A 406 -7.38 -13.74 7.57
CA LEU A 406 -8.46 -12.76 7.40
C LEU A 406 -8.96 -12.73 5.95
N LEU A 407 -8.04 -12.57 5.00
CA LEU A 407 -8.38 -12.47 3.57
C LEU A 407 -8.91 -13.80 3.01
N SER A 408 -8.40 -14.95 3.48
CA SER A 408 -8.93 -16.26 3.10
C SER A 408 -10.36 -16.45 3.60
N ARG A 409 -10.67 -16.03 4.82
CA ARG A 409 -12.05 -16.02 5.35
C ARG A 409 -12.94 -15.08 4.57
N ALA A 410 -12.45 -13.87 4.23
CA ALA A 410 -13.17 -12.93 3.37
C ALA A 410 -13.47 -13.55 1.98
N ARG A 411 -12.49 -14.21 1.37
CA ARG A 411 -12.68 -14.92 0.08
C ARG A 411 -13.71 -16.03 0.19
N ALA A 412 -13.70 -16.80 1.27
CA ALA A 412 -14.64 -17.91 1.51
C ALA A 412 -16.10 -17.46 1.64
N THR A 413 -16.37 -16.18 1.98
CA THR A 413 -17.74 -15.62 1.94
C THR A 413 -18.27 -15.38 0.51
N GLY A 414 -17.45 -15.62 -0.51
CA GLY A 414 -17.78 -15.31 -1.90
C GLY A 414 -17.51 -13.85 -2.28
N SER A 415 -16.86 -13.08 -1.41
CA SER A 415 -16.50 -11.68 -1.67
C SER A 415 -15.58 -11.55 -2.87
N ARG A 416 -15.85 -10.55 -3.70
CA ARG A 416 -15.05 -10.22 -4.89
C ARG A 416 -14.09 -9.08 -4.66
N TYR A 417 -14.26 -8.35 -3.55
CA TYR A 417 -13.41 -7.24 -3.14
C TYR A 417 -13.43 -7.10 -1.62
N HIS A 418 -12.30 -6.75 -1.02
CA HIS A 418 -12.19 -6.51 0.41
C HIS A 418 -11.76 -5.07 0.68
N LEU A 419 -12.45 -4.40 1.61
CA LEU A 419 -12.13 -3.06 2.06
C LEU A 419 -11.50 -3.11 3.46
N THR A 420 -10.45 -2.32 3.67
CA THR A 420 -9.77 -2.18 4.95
C THR A 420 -9.55 -0.74 5.35
N GLY A 421 -9.52 -0.47 6.65
CA GLY A 421 -9.37 0.87 7.25
C GLY A 421 -7.96 1.46 7.23
N TYR A 422 -7.00 0.83 6.54
CA TYR A 422 -5.66 1.39 6.39
C TYR A 422 -5.71 2.82 5.83
N GLY A 423 -4.83 3.70 6.32
CA GLY A 423 -4.78 5.11 5.96
C GLY A 423 -5.57 6.03 6.88
N GLY A 424 -6.50 5.49 7.67
CA GLY A 424 -7.34 6.29 8.56
C GLY A 424 -6.57 6.91 9.73
N ASP A 425 -5.60 6.20 10.29
CA ASP A 425 -4.77 6.73 11.37
C ASP A 425 -3.83 7.82 10.85
N GLU A 426 -3.15 7.58 9.74
CA GLU A 426 -2.19 8.51 9.14
C GLU A 426 -2.85 9.83 8.73
N LEU A 427 -4.09 9.78 8.25
CA LEU A 427 -4.81 10.96 7.78
C LEU A 427 -5.50 11.75 8.90
N PHE A 428 -6.08 11.07 9.90
CA PHE A 428 -7.05 11.69 10.81
C PHE A 428 -6.61 11.75 12.27
N LEU A 429 -5.58 10.98 12.69
CA LEU A 429 -5.15 10.98 14.09
C LEU A 429 -4.43 12.28 14.47
N GLY A 430 -3.64 12.84 13.54
CA GLY A 430 -2.80 14.00 13.78
C GLY A 430 -1.51 13.65 14.53
N LEU A 431 -0.39 13.90 13.91
CA LEU A 431 0.92 13.64 14.50
C LEU A 431 1.40 14.83 15.34
N PRO A 432 2.14 14.62 16.43
CA PRO A 432 2.62 15.70 17.30
C PRO A 432 3.43 16.78 16.58
N HIS A 433 4.12 16.42 15.49
CA HIS A 433 4.90 17.32 14.64
C HIS A 433 4.08 18.52 14.12
N ALA A 434 2.78 18.33 13.93
CA ALA A 434 1.85 19.35 13.46
C ALA A 434 1.72 20.56 14.41
N TYR A 435 1.99 20.38 15.69
CA TYR A 435 1.96 21.50 16.65
C TYR A 435 3.10 22.49 16.46
N GLN A 436 4.19 22.10 15.79
CA GLN A 436 5.25 23.02 15.37
C GLN A 436 4.70 24.01 14.31
N ASP A 437 3.94 23.53 13.36
CA ASP A 437 3.33 24.37 12.32
C ASP A 437 2.27 25.28 12.93
N LEU A 438 1.42 24.74 13.81
CA LEU A 438 0.41 25.51 14.52
C LEU A 438 1.03 26.63 15.38
N PHE A 439 2.20 26.40 15.97
CA PHE A 439 2.90 27.40 16.77
C PHE A 439 3.31 28.62 15.93
N HIS A 440 3.67 28.44 14.68
CA HIS A 440 4.01 29.54 13.79
C HIS A 440 2.80 30.37 13.35
N GLY A 441 1.61 29.75 13.26
CA GLY A 441 0.37 30.42 12.84
C GLY A 441 -0.44 30.98 14.03
N ASN A 442 -0.59 30.20 15.10
CA ASN A 442 -1.37 30.54 16.27
C ASN A 442 -0.71 30.01 17.55
N PRO A 443 0.27 30.75 18.10
CA PRO A 443 1.11 30.29 19.22
C PRO A 443 0.34 30.01 20.51
N LEU A 444 -0.74 30.73 20.78
CA LEU A 444 -1.56 30.50 21.99
C LEU A 444 -2.35 29.20 21.90
N THR A 445 -3.00 28.95 20.77
CA THR A 445 -3.72 27.69 20.53
C THR A 445 -2.73 26.52 20.51
N ALA A 446 -1.59 26.68 19.83
CA ALA A 446 -0.54 25.67 19.79
C ALA A 446 -0.04 25.30 21.17
N TRP A 447 0.24 26.29 22.03
CA TRP A 447 0.70 26.05 23.38
C TRP A 447 -0.36 25.34 24.24
N ASN A 448 -1.62 25.73 24.12
CA ASN A 448 -2.72 25.08 24.82
C ASN A 448 -2.83 23.59 24.42
N HIS A 449 -2.87 23.29 23.11
CA HIS A 449 -2.92 21.93 22.59
C HIS A 449 -1.67 21.13 22.98
N LEU A 450 -0.49 21.70 22.78
CA LEU A 450 0.79 21.05 23.10
C LEU A 450 0.90 20.76 24.61
N SER A 451 0.39 21.64 25.46
CA SER A 451 0.35 21.42 26.92
C SER A 451 -0.53 20.22 27.28
N GLY A 452 -1.69 20.07 26.63
CA GLY A 452 -2.54 18.89 26.78
C GLY A 452 -1.83 17.62 26.37
N LEU A 453 -1.26 17.59 25.16
CA LEU A 453 -0.50 16.44 24.63
C LEU A 453 0.73 16.10 25.47
N ARG A 454 1.47 17.12 25.93
CA ARG A 454 2.63 16.96 26.82
C ARG A 454 2.28 16.23 28.09
N HIS A 455 1.13 16.55 28.71
CA HIS A 455 0.66 15.83 29.90
C HIS A 455 0.27 14.39 29.61
N GLN A 456 -0.39 14.13 28.47
CA GLN A 456 -0.78 12.78 28.08
C GLN A 456 0.44 11.89 27.80
N LEU A 457 1.47 12.42 27.13
CA LEU A 457 2.67 11.67 26.74
C LEU A 457 3.79 11.71 27.81
N GLY A 458 3.62 12.44 28.90
CA GLY A 458 4.61 12.58 29.97
C GLY A 458 5.86 13.37 29.55
N TRP A 459 5.78 14.25 28.54
CA TRP A 459 6.96 14.99 28.04
C TRP A 459 7.47 16.02 29.03
N PRO A 460 8.79 16.09 29.30
CA PRO A 460 9.38 17.11 30.12
C PRO A 460 9.25 18.51 29.48
N LEU A 461 9.03 19.53 30.29
CA LEU A 461 8.76 20.90 29.81
C LEU A 461 9.95 21.48 29.00
N LEU A 462 11.17 21.43 29.54
CA LEU A 462 12.33 22.04 28.90
C LEU A 462 12.70 21.39 27.56
N PRO A 463 12.75 20.04 27.43
CA PRO A 463 12.89 19.38 26.13
C PRO A 463 11.80 19.76 25.13
N THR A 464 10.54 19.89 25.57
CA THR A 464 9.42 20.30 24.72
C THR A 464 9.61 21.72 24.18
N LEU A 465 9.97 22.67 25.05
CA LEU A 465 10.27 24.06 24.63
C LEU A 465 11.47 24.11 23.67
N LYS A 466 12.54 23.36 23.97
CA LYS A 466 13.70 23.27 23.08
C LYS A 466 13.33 22.74 21.72
N ALA A 467 12.52 21.67 21.64
CA ALA A 467 12.06 21.08 20.39
C ALA A 467 11.12 22.03 19.61
N LEU A 468 10.24 22.77 20.32
CA LEU A 468 9.35 23.75 19.71
C LEU A 468 10.11 24.93 19.10
N LEU A 469 11.19 25.36 19.71
CA LEU A 469 12.02 26.48 19.27
C LEU A 469 13.16 26.07 18.29
N ASP A 470 13.28 24.77 18.02
CA ASP A 470 14.28 24.28 17.06
C ASP A 470 13.96 24.78 15.64
N ARG A 471 14.99 25.36 14.98
CA ARG A 471 14.92 25.93 13.62
C ARG A 471 15.82 25.21 12.63
N SER A 472 16.27 24.00 12.96
CA SER A 472 17.13 23.22 12.05
C SER A 472 16.45 23.02 10.70
N ALA A 473 17.21 23.23 9.62
CA ALA A 473 16.76 22.93 8.27
C ALA A 473 16.64 21.41 8.07
N PHE A 474 15.82 20.98 7.11
CA PHE A 474 15.60 19.57 6.85
C PHE A 474 16.88 18.77 6.57
N PRO A 475 17.81 19.22 5.69
CA PRO A 475 19.07 18.51 5.46
C PRO A 475 19.93 18.39 6.72
N GLN A 476 19.94 19.44 7.56
CA GLN A 476 20.67 19.42 8.83
C GLN A 476 20.09 18.41 9.81
N TRP A 477 18.76 18.36 9.91
CA TRP A 477 18.06 17.34 10.72
C TRP A 477 18.36 15.93 10.18
N LEU A 478 18.28 15.73 8.85
CA LEU A 478 18.51 14.44 8.20
C LEU A 478 19.91 13.90 8.47
N ALA A 479 20.94 14.76 8.44
CA ALA A 479 22.32 14.38 8.76
C ALA A 479 22.49 13.83 10.20
N GLY A 480 21.63 14.25 11.14
CA GLY A 480 21.62 13.81 12.54
C GLY A 480 20.45 12.88 12.89
N ALA A 481 19.73 12.36 11.90
CA ALA A 481 18.52 11.56 12.12
C ALA A 481 18.82 10.09 12.50
N VAL A 482 20.06 9.64 12.37
CA VAL A 482 20.52 8.32 12.84
C VAL A 482 21.26 8.46 14.16
N THR A 483 20.91 7.64 15.15
CA THR A 483 21.48 7.62 16.50
C THR A 483 21.80 6.19 16.92
N THR A 484 22.74 6.04 17.87
CA THR A 484 23.04 4.74 18.49
C THR A 484 22.18 4.47 19.72
N GLU A 485 21.54 5.52 20.27
CA GLU A 485 20.71 5.39 21.47
C GLU A 485 19.24 5.37 21.14
N PRO A 486 18.44 4.54 21.83
CA PRO A 486 16.99 4.56 21.71
C PRO A 486 16.40 5.93 22.03
N GLN A 487 15.37 6.33 21.30
CA GLN A 487 14.67 7.60 21.50
C GLN A 487 13.25 7.33 22.04
N PRO A 488 13.08 7.06 23.35
CA PRO A 488 11.77 6.74 23.89
C PRO A 488 10.82 7.92 23.73
N VAL A 489 9.65 7.66 23.17
CA VAL A 489 8.59 8.65 22.87
C VAL A 489 8.18 9.45 24.11
N THR A 490 8.22 8.83 25.28
CA THR A 490 7.89 9.49 26.56
C THR A 490 8.90 10.55 27.03
N ARG A 491 10.11 10.56 26.46
CA ARG A 491 11.18 11.49 26.83
C ARG A 491 11.58 12.43 25.69
N THR A 492 11.25 12.07 24.46
CA THR A 492 11.64 12.79 23.25
C THR A 492 10.44 13.43 22.59
N PRO A 493 10.22 14.74 22.72
CA PRO A 493 9.12 15.43 22.06
C PRO A 493 9.23 15.35 20.54
N LEU A 494 8.18 14.85 19.88
CA LEU A 494 8.10 14.63 18.44
C LEU A 494 7.66 15.91 17.72
N LEU A 495 8.53 16.93 17.67
CA LEU A 495 8.27 18.26 17.08
C LEU A 495 9.26 18.62 15.97
N SER A 496 10.07 17.66 15.50
CA SER A 496 11.07 17.88 14.46
C SER A 496 10.55 17.44 13.06
N TRP A 497 11.46 17.30 12.09
CA TRP A 497 11.14 16.87 10.73
C TRP A 497 10.76 15.38 10.57
N GLY A 498 10.75 14.63 11.64
CA GLY A 498 10.42 13.20 11.65
C GLY A 498 10.98 12.52 12.90
N VAL A 499 10.86 11.20 12.92
CA VAL A 499 11.39 10.36 13.99
C VAL A 499 12.85 10.00 13.70
N ARG A 500 13.74 10.22 14.67
CA ARG A 500 15.13 9.78 14.55
C ARG A 500 15.20 8.26 14.63
N GLN A 501 16.07 7.68 13.81
CA GLN A 501 16.25 6.25 13.73
C GLN A 501 17.37 5.78 14.65
N SER A 502 17.08 4.76 15.45
CA SER A 502 18.07 4.11 16.32
C SER A 502 18.68 2.92 15.59
N LEU A 503 20.00 2.87 15.50
CA LEU A 503 20.73 1.69 15.03
C LEU A 503 20.49 0.53 16.01
N ARG A 504 20.31 -0.67 15.49
CA ARG A 504 19.99 -1.83 16.32
C ARG A 504 21.26 -2.48 16.88
N PRO A 505 21.22 -3.02 18.10
CA PRO A 505 22.37 -3.69 18.70
C PRO A 505 22.89 -4.92 17.93
N TRP A 506 22.05 -5.50 17.07
CA TRP A 506 22.42 -6.63 16.22
C TRP A 506 22.85 -6.25 14.81
N PHE A 507 22.92 -4.96 14.48
CA PHE A 507 23.52 -4.51 13.22
C PHE A 507 25.05 -4.59 13.31
N THR A 508 25.66 -4.99 12.21
CA THR A 508 27.14 -4.96 12.10
C THR A 508 27.66 -3.53 11.91
N ASP A 509 28.93 -3.32 12.14
CA ASP A 509 29.59 -2.05 11.81
C ASP A 509 29.46 -1.70 10.32
N HIS A 510 29.41 -2.72 9.46
CA HIS A 510 29.18 -2.54 8.02
C HIS A 510 27.80 -1.97 7.75
N ALA A 511 26.75 -2.57 8.30
CA ALA A 511 25.38 -2.06 8.17
C ALA A 511 25.23 -0.65 8.73
N ASN A 512 25.81 -0.38 9.90
CA ASN A 512 25.81 0.94 10.52
C ASN A 512 26.49 1.99 9.64
N ALA A 513 27.60 1.62 9.01
CA ALA A 513 28.31 2.51 8.08
C ALA A 513 27.48 2.79 6.81
N LEU A 514 26.87 1.76 6.21
CA LEU A 514 25.99 1.91 5.04
C LEU A 514 24.79 2.83 5.34
N ILE A 515 24.05 2.56 6.43
CA ILE A 515 22.90 3.38 6.85
C ILE A 515 23.33 4.84 7.05
N THR A 516 24.40 5.05 7.82
CA THR A 516 24.88 6.40 8.11
C THR A 516 25.33 7.14 6.84
N ALA A 517 25.96 6.43 5.89
CA ALA A 517 26.41 7.00 4.62
C ALA A 517 25.23 7.49 3.77
N GLU A 518 24.15 6.71 3.68
CA GLU A 518 22.94 7.09 2.93
C GLU A 518 22.27 8.34 3.51
N PHE A 519 22.11 8.43 4.84
CA PHE A 519 21.57 9.63 5.48
C PHE A 519 22.44 10.87 5.24
N ARG A 520 23.77 10.72 5.33
CA ARG A 520 24.72 11.80 5.06
C ARG A 520 24.71 12.22 3.59
N ALA A 521 24.60 11.26 2.66
CA ALA A 521 24.53 11.53 1.24
C ALA A 521 23.29 12.36 0.91
N ALA A 522 22.12 11.94 1.37
CA ALA A 522 20.88 12.69 1.17
C ALA A 522 20.93 14.10 1.77
N ALA A 523 21.54 14.25 2.93
CA ALA A 523 21.75 15.56 3.54
C ALA A 523 22.74 16.44 2.74
N ALA A 524 23.83 15.85 2.23
CA ALA A 524 24.83 16.55 1.41
C ALA A 524 24.26 17.00 0.05
N GLU A 525 23.35 16.24 -0.53
CA GLU A 525 22.58 16.58 -1.74
C GLU A 525 21.52 17.66 -1.48
N GLN A 526 21.44 18.21 -0.28
CA GLN A 526 20.46 19.23 0.12
C GLN A 526 19.01 18.76 -0.15
N ALA A 527 18.69 17.53 0.28
CA ALA A 527 17.37 16.98 0.11
C ALA A 527 16.27 17.97 0.57
N GLU A 528 15.28 18.18 -0.29
CA GLU A 528 14.15 19.05 0.01
C GLU A 528 13.07 18.29 0.78
N PRO A 529 12.41 18.91 1.78
CA PRO A 529 11.26 18.29 2.44
C PRO A 529 10.06 18.23 1.49
N ILE A 530 9.10 17.35 1.78
CA ILE A 530 7.83 17.25 1.02
C ILE A 530 7.02 18.55 1.09
N ASP A 531 7.02 19.18 2.26
CA ASP A 531 6.41 20.50 2.51
C ASP A 531 7.37 21.37 3.34
N ARG A 532 7.28 22.68 3.18
CA ARG A 532 8.05 23.65 3.96
C ARG A 532 7.74 23.61 5.46
N TRP A 533 6.56 23.14 5.84
CA TRP A 533 6.08 23.01 7.19
C TRP A 533 6.35 21.60 7.72
N ARG A 534 6.96 21.50 8.92
CA ARG A 534 7.40 20.22 9.50
C ARG A 534 6.26 19.23 9.71
N GLY A 535 5.16 19.69 10.31
CA GLY A 535 4.01 18.84 10.55
C GLY A 535 3.39 18.33 9.27
N ARG A 536 3.22 19.20 8.27
CA ARG A 536 2.70 18.79 6.96
C ARG A 536 3.64 17.84 6.22
N HIS A 537 4.94 18.08 6.32
CA HIS A 537 5.94 17.14 5.80
C HIS A 537 5.76 15.76 6.40
N VAL A 538 5.66 15.67 7.73
CA VAL A 538 5.54 14.38 8.43
C VAL A 538 4.17 13.73 8.21
N ASP A 539 3.08 14.49 8.18
CA ASP A 539 1.74 13.97 7.86
C ASP A 539 1.72 13.29 6.48
N ILE A 540 2.29 13.95 5.46
CA ILE A 540 2.32 13.39 4.10
C ILE A 540 3.27 12.20 4.02
N ASP A 541 4.44 12.26 4.68
CA ASP A 541 5.40 11.15 4.71
C ASP A 541 4.80 9.92 5.41
N ALA A 542 4.04 10.10 6.49
CA ALA A 542 3.32 9.02 7.18
C ALA A 542 2.28 8.36 6.28
N VAL A 543 1.48 9.14 5.53
CA VAL A 543 0.53 8.61 4.56
C VAL A 543 1.24 7.78 3.48
N ARG A 544 2.36 8.28 2.95
CA ARG A 544 3.14 7.59 1.92
C ARG A 544 3.78 6.30 2.46
N MET A 545 4.22 6.31 3.70
CA MET A 545 4.75 5.13 4.37
C MET A 545 3.66 4.09 4.62
N GLY A 546 2.51 4.50 5.16
CA GLY A 546 1.36 3.61 5.35
C GLY A 546 0.90 2.99 4.03
N ALA A 547 0.88 3.77 2.93
CA ALA A 547 0.57 3.27 1.59
C ALA A 547 1.57 2.20 1.09
N ARG A 548 2.88 2.33 1.42
CA ARG A 548 3.88 1.29 1.15
C ARG A 548 3.58 0.00 1.93
N HIS A 549 3.28 0.12 3.22
CA HIS A 549 2.96 -1.03 4.06
C HIS A 549 1.68 -1.73 3.60
N PHE A 550 0.68 -0.97 3.16
CA PHE A 550 -0.57 -1.51 2.64
C PHE A 550 -0.37 -2.36 1.37
N GLN A 551 0.66 -2.10 0.58
CA GLN A 551 0.95 -2.91 -0.61
C GLN A 551 1.15 -4.39 -0.28
N ALA A 552 1.69 -4.75 0.88
CA ALA A 552 1.80 -6.14 1.30
C ALA A 552 0.42 -6.82 1.42
N MET A 553 -0.60 -6.09 1.88
CA MET A 553 -1.98 -6.59 1.92
C MET A 553 -2.54 -6.80 0.52
N GLU A 554 -2.27 -5.88 -0.43
CA GLU A 554 -2.65 -6.07 -1.84
C GLU A 554 -1.96 -7.31 -2.43
N ASP A 555 -0.66 -7.50 -2.17
CA ASP A 555 0.11 -8.63 -2.69
C ASP A 555 -0.40 -9.98 -2.11
N ILE A 556 -0.70 -10.05 -0.80
CA ILE A 556 -1.36 -11.22 -0.19
C ILE A 556 -2.73 -11.46 -0.82
N GLY A 557 -3.54 -10.41 -0.97
CA GLY A 557 -4.85 -10.50 -1.62
C GLY A 557 -4.76 -11.05 -3.04
N MET A 558 -3.73 -10.68 -3.80
CA MET A 558 -3.48 -11.21 -5.14
C MET A 558 -3.22 -12.73 -5.13
N THR A 559 -2.50 -13.25 -4.14
CA THR A 559 -2.24 -14.70 -4.05
C THR A 559 -3.49 -15.50 -3.68
N ILE A 560 -4.35 -14.92 -2.86
CA ILE A 560 -5.62 -15.52 -2.41
C ILE A 560 -6.73 -15.41 -3.49
N GLY A 561 -6.55 -14.53 -4.46
CA GLY A 561 -7.57 -14.24 -5.49
C GLY A 561 -8.67 -13.29 -5.01
N LEU A 562 -8.35 -12.41 -4.05
CA LEU A 562 -9.25 -11.39 -3.50
C LEU A 562 -8.56 -10.02 -3.52
N PRO A 563 -8.93 -9.10 -4.42
CA PRO A 563 -8.41 -7.75 -4.41
C PRO A 563 -8.78 -7.01 -3.12
N VAL A 564 -7.82 -6.25 -2.61
CA VAL A 564 -7.94 -5.47 -1.37
C VAL A 564 -7.81 -3.99 -1.68
N ALA A 565 -8.57 -3.13 -1.02
CA ALA A 565 -8.42 -1.68 -1.12
C ALA A 565 -8.46 -0.97 0.23
N ALA A 566 -7.72 0.12 0.29
CA ALA A 566 -7.75 1.10 1.36
C ALA A 566 -8.21 2.46 0.80
N PRO A 567 -9.52 2.74 0.79
CA PRO A 567 -10.10 3.95 0.19
C PRO A 567 -9.57 5.26 0.77
N PHE A 568 -9.03 5.26 1.98
CA PHE A 568 -8.44 6.44 2.61
C PHE A 568 -7.18 6.95 1.89
N TYR A 569 -6.45 6.09 1.16
CA TYR A 569 -5.31 6.53 0.35
C TYR A 569 -5.68 7.16 -1.00
N ASP A 570 -6.96 7.34 -1.32
CA ASP A 570 -7.37 8.11 -2.50
C ASP A 570 -6.86 9.56 -2.39
N ASP A 571 -6.21 10.05 -3.45
CA ASP A 571 -5.62 11.39 -3.48
C ASP A 571 -6.63 12.49 -3.13
N ARG A 572 -7.92 12.30 -3.46
CA ARG A 572 -8.99 13.24 -3.13
C ARG A 572 -9.31 13.27 -1.63
N VAL A 573 -9.19 12.11 -0.94
CA VAL A 573 -9.34 12.04 0.52
C VAL A 573 -8.16 12.74 1.18
N LEU A 574 -6.93 12.47 0.70
CA LEU A 574 -5.72 13.16 1.15
C LEU A 574 -5.83 14.68 0.98
N GLU A 575 -6.21 15.16 -0.21
CA GLU A 575 -6.37 16.59 -0.50
C GLU A 575 -7.45 17.24 0.39
N ALA A 576 -8.62 16.62 0.50
CA ALA A 576 -9.70 17.13 1.33
C ALA A 576 -9.29 17.24 2.80
N THR A 577 -8.53 16.26 3.31
CA THR A 577 -8.01 16.24 4.67
C THR A 577 -6.98 17.34 4.89
N LEU A 578 -6.00 17.47 4.00
CA LEU A 578 -4.92 18.46 4.13
C LEU A 578 -5.38 19.91 3.95
N ALA A 579 -6.52 20.12 3.30
CA ALA A 579 -7.11 21.45 3.08
C ALA A 579 -7.75 22.05 4.34
N VAL A 580 -8.01 21.26 5.39
CA VAL A 580 -8.65 21.72 6.62
C VAL A 580 -7.64 22.39 7.54
N ARG A 581 -8.04 23.48 8.17
CA ARG A 581 -7.24 24.21 9.18
C ARG A 581 -6.72 23.24 10.23
N LEU A 582 -5.45 23.38 10.56
CA LEU A 582 -4.76 22.43 11.41
C LEU A 582 -5.37 22.34 12.81
N GLU A 583 -5.68 23.49 13.43
CA GLU A 583 -6.29 23.59 14.76
C GLU A 583 -7.70 22.96 14.85
N GLU A 584 -8.35 22.78 13.72
CA GLU A 584 -9.67 22.16 13.65
C GLU A 584 -9.58 20.67 13.28
N ARG A 585 -8.52 20.29 12.55
CA ARG A 585 -8.27 18.92 12.08
C ARG A 585 -7.73 18.02 13.20
N ILE A 586 -6.87 18.53 14.07
CA ILE A 586 -6.22 17.79 15.15
C ILE A 586 -6.55 18.36 16.52
N SER A 587 -6.60 17.49 17.54
CA SER A 587 -6.87 17.91 18.91
C SER A 587 -6.32 16.87 19.89
N PRO A 588 -5.66 17.27 20.99
CA PRO A 588 -5.27 16.33 22.03
C PRO A 588 -6.45 15.82 22.87
N TRP A 589 -7.63 16.43 22.75
CA TRP A 589 -8.83 16.09 23.54
C TRP A 589 -9.93 15.42 22.74
N ARG A 590 -9.86 15.45 21.40
CA ARG A 590 -10.88 14.85 20.52
C ARG A 590 -10.21 13.87 19.57
N TYR A 591 -10.66 12.64 19.60
CA TYR A 591 -10.17 11.59 18.72
C TYR A 591 -10.70 11.81 17.29
N LYS A 592 -9.81 11.94 16.32
CA LYS A 592 -10.10 12.10 14.87
C LYS A 592 -11.24 13.09 14.56
N PRO A 593 -11.20 14.34 15.04
CA PRO A 593 -12.33 15.26 14.97
C PRO A 593 -12.84 15.50 13.54
N LEU A 594 -11.98 15.53 12.55
CA LEU A 594 -12.35 15.69 11.14
C LEU A 594 -13.11 14.47 10.59
N LEU A 595 -12.66 13.25 10.90
CA LEU A 595 -13.35 12.03 10.44
C LEU A 595 -14.71 11.88 11.12
N VAL A 596 -14.78 12.16 12.42
CA VAL A 596 -16.04 12.16 13.17
C VAL A 596 -17.03 13.12 12.54
N GLU A 597 -16.63 14.35 12.24
CA GLU A 597 -17.52 15.35 11.63
C GLU A 597 -17.91 14.95 10.19
N ALA A 598 -16.97 14.39 9.41
CA ALA A 598 -17.23 13.95 8.05
C ALA A 598 -18.25 12.82 7.95
N MET A 599 -18.36 12.01 9.00
CA MET A 599 -19.23 10.83 9.01
C MET A 599 -20.55 11.05 9.75
N ARG A 600 -20.83 12.28 10.22
CA ARG A 600 -22.15 12.61 10.80
C ARG A 600 -23.26 12.39 9.79
N GLY A 601 -24.34 11.74 10.24
CA GLY A 601 -25.46 11.36 9.38
C GLY A 601 -25.25 10.13 8.50
N VAL A 602 -24.00 9.61 8.44
CA VAL A 602 -23.68 8.35 7.76
C VAL A 602 -23.43 7.24 8.77
N VAL A 603 -22.59 7.50 9.76
CA VAL A 603 -22.33 6.60 10.89
C VAL A 603 -23.16 7.08 12.08
N PRO A 604 -23.86 6.20 12.82
CA PRO A 604 -24.59 6.57 14.02
C PRO A 604 -23.72 7.27 15.07
N ASP A 605 -24.24 8.33 15.69
CA ASP A 605 -23.49 9.15 16.66
C ASP A 605 -22.92 8.34 17.83
N ALA A 606 -23.64 7.30 18.28
CA ALA A 606 -23.18 6.40 19.33
C ALA A 606 -21.87 5.67 18.97
N LEU A 607 -21.64 5.38 17.69
CA LEU A 607 -20.39 4.76 17.18
C LEU A 607 -19.29 5.81 16.98
N LEU A 608 -19.67 7.03 16.54
CA LEU A 608 -18.74 8.15 16.41
C LEU A 608 -18.18 8.63 17.75
N ALA A 609 -18.87 8.34 18.85
CA ALA A 609 -18.45 8.69 20.21
C ALA A 609 -17.32 7.80 20.77
N ARG A 610 -16.90 6.74 20.07
CA ARG A 610 -15.80 5.89 20.51
C ARG A 610 -14.47 6.65 20.50
N THR A 611 -13.78 6.67 21.64
CA THR A 611 -12.47 7.32 21.83
C THR A 611 -11.34 6.34 22.15
N THR A 612 -11.67 5.07 22.38
CA THR A 612 -10.72 4.01 22.73
C THR A 612 -10.29 3.25 21.47
N LYS A 613 -9.03 2.84 21.45
CA LYS A 613 -8.49 1.91 20.45
C LYS A 613 -7.53 0.95 21.16
N ASP A 614 -7.70 -0.32 20.89
CA ASP A 614 -6.81 -1.34 21.44
C ASP A 614 -5.49 -1.40 20.68
N HIS A 615 -4.44 -1.82 21.39
CA HIS A 615 -3.10 -2.04 20.86
C HIS A 615 -2.79 -3.53 20.83
N MET A 616 -2.24 -3.99 19.70
CA MET A 616 -1.87 -5.41 19.51
C MET A 616 -0.48 -5.75 20.05
N SER A 617 0.15 -4.87 20.82
CA SER A 617 1.51 -5.07 21.34
C SER A 617 1.66 -6.31 22.24
N SER A 618 0.62 -6.67 22.98
CA SER A 618 0.60 -7.90 23.78
C SER A 618 0.66 -9.16 22.92
N ASP A 619 -0.05 -9.20 21.81
CA ASP A 619 -0.06 -10.29 20.85
C ASP A 619 1.30 -10.43 20.14
N GLU A 620 1.98 -9.32 19.88
CA GLU A 620 3.30 -9.30 19.28
C GLU A 620 4.35 -9.92 20.22
N HIS A 621 4.38 -9.49 21.49
CA HIS A 621 5.29 -10.07 22.50
C HIS A 621 5.00 -11.56 22.77
N GLN A 622 3.73 -11.95 22.81
CA GLN A 622 3.36 -13.35 22.93
C GLN A 622 3.81 -14.15 21.71
N GLY A 623 3.69 -13.57 20.51
CA GLY A 623 4.15 -14.18 19.26
C GLY A 623 5.65 -14.43 19.25
N LEU A 624 6.47 -13.48 19.73
CA LEU A 624 7.92 -13.67 19.89
C LEU A 624 8.25 -14.89 20.75
N ARG A 625 7.46 -15.15 21.80
CA ARG A 625 7.63 -16.29 22.68
C ARG A 625 7.19 -17.60 22.03
N GLU A 626 6.00 -17.62 21.46
CA GLU A 626 5.41 -18.83 20.86
C GLU A 626 6.23 -19.32 19.66
N HIS A 627 6.79 -18.38 18.87
CA HIS A 627 7.55 -18.66 17.65
C HIS A 627 9.07 -18.47 17.82
N ALA A 628 9.58 -18.55 19.08
CA ALA A 628 11.00 -18.40 19.35
C ALA A 628 11.88 -19.39 18.56
N HIS A 629 11.40 -20.62 18.36
CA HIS A 629 12.10 -21.64 17.56
C HIS A 629 12.13 -21.28 16.07
N GLU A 630 11.05 -20.78 15.49
CA GLU A 630 11.01 -20.33 14.10
C GLU A 630 11.95 -19.12 13.87
N LEU A 631 12.02 -18.22 14.88
CA LEU A 631 12.98 -17.13 14.86
C LEU A 631 14.43 -17.65 14.91
N ALA A 632 14.70 -18.64 15.75
CA ALA A 632 16.04 -19.25 15.81
C ALA A 632 16.41 -19.95 14.48
N ASP A 633 15.45 -20.66 13.87
CA ASP A 633 15.64 -21.28 12.56
C ASP A 633 15.87 -20.22 11.45
N LEU A 634 15.17 -19.08 11.55
CA LEU A 634 15.35 -17.97 10.62
C LEU A 634 16.79 -17.40 10.67
N TRP A 635 17.37 -17.29 11.87
CA TRP A 635 18.72 -16.77 12.04
C TRP A 635 19.82 -17.83 11.81
N THR A 636 19.47 -19.10 11.85
CA THR A 636 20.38 -20.17 11.44
C THR A 636 20.49 -20.19 9.93
N GLY A 637 21.64 -19.76 9.38
CA GLY A 637 21.83 -19.54 7.94
C GLY A 637 21.12 -18.28 7.43
N SER A 638 21.27 -17.19 8.18
CA SER A 638 20.70 -15.88 7.85
C SER A 638 21.32 -15.29 6.60
N ARG A 639 20.47 -14.95 5.62
CA ARG A 639 20.87 -14.25 4.37
C ARG A 639 21.37 -12.84 4.65
N LEU A 640 20.75 -12.14 5.58
CA LEU A 640 21.22 -10.81 6.00
C LEU A 640 22.63 -10.88 6.62
N ALA A 641 22.97 -11.97 7.31
CA ALA A 641 24.31 -12.18 7.82
C ALA A 641 25.31 -12.50 6.69
N ASP A 642 24.90 -13.24 5.66
CA ASP A 642 25.73 -13.52 4.48
C ASP A 642 26.04 -12.19 3.71
N HIS A 643 25.11 -11.23 3.72
CA HIS A 643 25.32 -9.85 3.23
C HIS A 643 26.11 -8.97 4.23
N GLY A 644 26.48 -9.51 5.39
CA GLY A 644 27.25 -8.78 6.42
C GLY A 644 26.47 -7.67 7.13
N LEU A 645 25.13 -7.71 7.11
CA LEU A 645 24.29 -6.66 7.66
C LEU A 645 23.91 -6.88 9.12
N VAL A 646 23.80 -8.12 9.57
CA VAL A 646 23.39 -8.47 10.95
C VAL A 646 24.32 -9.47 11.59
N ASP A 647 24.42 -9.41 12.94
CA ASP A 647 25.06 -10.46 13.76
C ASP A 647 24.02 -11.55 14.09
N ALA A 648 24.04 -12.65 13.31
CA ALA A 648 23.15 -13.77 13.51
C ALA A 648 23.28 -14.41 14.91
N ARG A 649 24.47 -14.38 15.53
CA ARG A 649 24.67 -14.93 16.88
C ARG A 649 23.94 -14.07 17.92
N HIS A 650 23.94 -12.75 17.74
CA HIS A 650 23.16 -11.86 18.61
C HIS A 650 21.65 -12.13 18.45
N LEU A 651 21.16 -12.26 17.24
CA LEU A 651 19.75 -12.54 16.95
C LEU A 651 19.31 -13.92 17.49
N LEU A 652 20.18 -14.95 17.42
CA LEU A 652 19.93 -16.26 18.04
C LEU A 652 19.79 -16.17 19.56
N ARG A 653 20.61 -15.35 20.24
CA ARG A 653 20.45 -15.12 21.68
C ARG A 653 19.11 -14.43 22.01
N LEU A 654 18.73 -13.42 21.22
CA LEU A 654 17.46 -12.72 21.40
C LEU A 654 16.25 -13.64 21.16
N ALA A 655 16.31 -14.56 20.20
CA ALA A 655 15.27 -15.55 19.99
C ALA A 655 15.09 -16.48 21.22
N ALA A 656 16.18 -16.79 21.94
CA ALA A 656 16.12 -17.55 23.17
C ALA A 656 15.64 -16.71 24.39
N GLU A 657 15.64 -15.39 24.28
CA GLU A 657 15.26 -14.43 25.35
C GLU A 657 14.16 -13.47 24.88
N PRO A 658 12.93 -13.93 24.61
CA PRO A 658 11.86 -13.12 24.00
C PRO A 658 11.41 -11.93 24.87
N PHE A 659 11.75 -11.90 26.15
CA PHE A 659 11.50 -10.80 27.08
C PHE A 659 12.73 -9.91 27.33
N SER A 660 13.75 -10.02 26.48
CA SER A 660 14.94 -9.18 26.60
C SER A 660 14.56 -7.69 26.57
N PRO A 661 15.12 -6.85 27.46
CA PRO A 661 14.94 -5.40 27.41
C PRO A 661 15.28 -4.82 26.02
N VAL A 662 16.21 -5.46 25.31
CA VAL A 662 16.59 -5.06 23.95
C VAL A 662 15.41 -5.13 22.98
N LEU A 663 14.57 -6.17 23.08
CA LEU A 663 13.38 -6.33 22.23
C LEU A 663 12.22 -5.38 22.63
N VAL A 664 12.23 -4.90 23.88
CA VAL A 664 11.29 -3.86 24.32
C VAL A 664 11.67 -2.48 23.78
N GLU A 665 12.98 -2.20 23.70
CA GLU A 665 13.50 -0.92 23.22
C GLU A 665 13.62 -0.84 21.69
N HIS A 666 13.81 -1.98 21.02
CA HIS A 666 14.05 -2.11 19.60
C HIS A 666 13.16 -3.18 18.98
N SER A 667 12.28 -2.80 18.08
CA SER A 667 11.51 -3.74 17.28
C SER A 667 12.44 -4.59 16.39
N ILE A 668 12.17 -5.90 16.34
CA ILE A 668 12.86 -6.83 15.44
C ILE A 668 12.14 -6.98 14.09
N SER A 669 10.93 -6.42 13.97
CA SER A 669 10.00 -6.65 12.85
C SER A 669 10.61 -6.32 11.48
N SER A 670 11.35 -5.20 11.36
CA SER A 670 12.01 -4.83 10.10
C SER A 670 13.17 -5.76 9.75
N THR A 671 13.89 -6.29 10.74
CA THR A 671 14.95 -7.28 10.51
C THR A 671 14.39 -8.62 10.06
N VAL A 672 13.29 -9.08 10.68
CA VAL A 672 12.55 -10.28 10.25
C VAL A 672 12.02 -10.09 8.82
N ALA A 673 11.45 -8.92 8.53
CA ALA A 673 10.96 -8.59 7.18
C ALA A 673 12.09 -8.63 6.14
N GLY A 674 13.27 -8.06 6.48
CA GLY A 674 14.47 -8.11 5.63
C GLY A 674 14.90 -9.53 5.31
N GLU A 675 15.01 -10.38 6.33
CA GLU A 675 15.43 -11.78 6.18
C GLU A 675 14.43 -12.60 5.34
N THR A 676 13.14 -12.51 5.66
CA THR A 676 12.10 -13.27 4.95
C THR A 676 11.96 -12.83 3.50
N TRP A 677 12.06 -11.51 3.25
CA TRP A 677 12.05 -10.97 1.89
C TRP A 677 13.24 -11.43 1.07
N LEU A 678 14.45 -11.35 1.66
CA LEU A 678 15.69 -11.71 0.98
C LEU A 678 15.71 -13.19 0.60
N ARG A 679 15.25 -14.08 1.48
CA ARG A 679 15.08 -15.51 1.18
C ARG A 679 14.14 -15.71 -0.01
N THR A 680 12.97 -15.06 -0.01
CA THR A 680 12.02 -15.14 -1.12
C THR A 680 12.61 -14.61 -2.43
N ALA A 681 13.34 -13.49 -2.36
CA ALA A 681 13.97 -12.87 -3.52
C ALA A 681 15.08 -13.74 -4.11
N GLU A 682 15.97 -14.30 -3.29
CA GLU A 682 17.07 -15.17 -3.74
C GLU A 682 16.57 -16.50 -4.30
N ASP A 683 15.53 -17.09 -3.70
CA ASP A 683 14.89 -18.28 -4.26
C ASP A 683 14.28 -18.00 -5.64
N ALA A 684 13.75 -16.79 -5.83
CA ALA A 684 13.22 -16.35 -7.12
C ALA A 684 14.31 -16.01 -8.14
N TRP A 685 15.44 -15.48 -7.69
CA TRP A 685 16.60 -15.06 -8.48
C TRP A 685 17.91 -15.60 -7.88
N PRO A 686 18.32 -16.82 -8.19
CA PRO A 686 19.56 -17.40 -7.65
C PRO A 686 20.82 -16.57 -7.95
N THR A 687 20.77 -15.69 -8.95
CA THR A 687 21.89 -14.77 -9.28
C THR A 687 22.09 -13.64 -8.28
N LEU A 688 21.18 -13.46 -7.31
CA LEU A 688 21.31 -12.46 -6.25
C LEU A 688 22.20 -12.93 -5.09
N GLN A 689 22.46 -14.22 -4.99
CA GLN A 689 23.31 -14.74 -3.92
C GLN A 689 24.70 -14.08 -3.99
N PRO A 690 25.26 -13.59 -2.86
CA PRO A 690 26.59 -13.04 -2.83
C PRO A 690 27.58 -14.10 -3.34
N THR A 691 28.47 -13.70 -4.22
CA THR A 691 29.56 -14.61 -4.63
C THR A 691 30.35 -14.98 -3.38
N PRO A 692 30.53 -16.27 -3.06
CA PRO A 692 31.27 -16.68 -1.86
C PRO A 692 32.63 -15.99 -1.90
N THR A 693 32.88 -15.09 -0.99
CA THR A 693 34.22 -14.51 -0.79
C THR A 693 35.10 -15.70 -0.40
N ALA A 694 36.00 -16.07 -1.29
CA ALA A 694 36.99 -17.10 -1.01
C ALA A 694 37.77 -16.65 0.24
N THR A 695 37.42 -17.20 1.39
CA THR A 695 38.18 -17.03 2.62
C THR A 695 39.50 -17.74 2.37
N THR A 696 40.51 -16.96 2.00
CA THR A 696 41.90 -17.44 1.90
C THR A 696 42.30 -17.79 3.33
N VAL A 697 42.10 -19.05 3.69
CA VAL A 697 42.69 -19.65 4.89
C VAL A 697 44.20 -19.71 4.60
N THR A 698 44.88 -18.67 5.00
CA THR A 698 46.34 -18.69 5.04
C THR A 698 46.72 -19.63 6.21
N THR A 699 46.90 -20.89 5.89
CA THR A 699 47.59 -21.85 6.77
C THR A 699 49.04 -21.42 6.87
N THR A 700 49.37 -20.62 7.86
CA THR A 700 50.75 -20.45 8.33
C THR A 700 51.18 -21.76 8.99
N SER A 701 51.84 -22.61 8.22
CA SER A 701 52.64 -23.70 8.74
C SER A 701 53.87 -23.13 9.43
N GLU A 702 53.82 -22.91 10.73
CA GLU A 702 55.01 -22.79 11.55
C GLU A 702 55.62 -24.19 11.74
N ALA A 703 56.67 -24.42 10.95
CA ALA A 703 57.56 -25.53 11.17
C ALA A 703 58.40 -25.28 12.43
N LEU A 704 58.23 -26.07 13.42
CA LEU A 704 59.17 -26.22 14.54
C LEU A 704 60.53 -26.64 14.01
N LYS A 705 61.53 -25.84 14.31
CA LYS A 705 62.92 -26.26 14.62
C LYS A 705 63.40 -25.52 15.85
#